data_39fd3333c9b169b7c3f4cab0d1f0e8db
#
_entry.id   39fd3333c9b169b7c3f4cab0d1f0e8db
#
_cell.length_a   1.000
_cell.length_b   1.000
_cell.length_c   1.000
_cell.angle_alpha   90.00
_cell.angle_beta   90.00
_cell.angle_gamma   90.00
#
_symmetry.space_group_name_H-M   'P 1'
#
loop_
_entity.id
_entity.type
_entity.pdbx_description
1 polymer ?
#
loop_
_entity_poly.entity_id
_entity_poly.type
_entity_poly.pdbx_seq_one_letter_code
_entity_poly.pdbx_strand_id
1 'polypeptide(L)'
;MYRKIREWFSIRLAKNPGQIVLLSILLFNIAFFFLSAFIISKMSLSGTEELGFLESAFYTISMILDAGCISYVVADIGPQNAAIAIVCLLIVIIGMISFTGAVIGYVTNYISSFIEDSNAGNHKLIMSDHFVILNWNSRALEIVNDLLYSDNIKKVVVLVGSGKAEVERQIEERLHETVKRENDRIAAKCSGKSFFARKIYCSRNRFKNNLTIVVREGDVFSSKQLFDISLHHASSVVILGEEINNSVCKYAVNEKADKFDKGNSLTIKTLMQVSDITSASYSQDNQRIIVEITDDWTWNLVQKIIRSKQVDGKCNIVPVRVNQILGKLMAQFSLMPELNSIYNELLSNKGATFYTSPCKESDEMAYITKSLDSNSNVIPLTVQSDKGRNFCYYMALNDKDLAKKSGDRLSGIPIRLNKDFWLEKKKIIMLGHNSKCHEIMDGFASFLSEWGYKDSDELLLNIVVIDDEKSLEKMNFYKEYPFVIKTVAAELFEKDLICDSINEFLELNDEDVSVLILSDDLVPEDEIDAGMFANLVYVQDIIRDKVEANPEFDVGSIDVIAEINDPKHHDVVSSYSVKNVVISNRFISKMITQIGEKDAIFDFYQDILEYDDDGGDGYDSKEIYVKKAKDFFAGLPAECTADKLIRGVFDSSYDPDEPAEKQNISIVLGIVKQDGNICLFSGDQTAINVKVEPTDKVIVFSNH
;
A
#
# COMPACT_ATOMS: atom_id res chain seq x y z
N MET A 1 -30.01 -52.93 14.74
CA MET A 1 -28.57 -52.99 14.52
C MET A 1 -28.20 -52.56 13.10
N TYR A 2 -28.74 -53.15 12.07
CA TYR A 2 -28.44 -52.82 10.66
C TYR A 2 -28.66 -51.33 10.30
N ARG A 3 -29.78 -50.74 10.77
CA ARG A 3 -30.09 -49.31 10.51
C ARG A 3 -29.06 -48.34 11.12
N LYS A 4 -28.55 -48.60 12.34
CA LYS A 4 -27.51 -47.82 13.00
C LYS A 4 -26.16 -47.93 12.31
N ILE A 5 -25.83 -49.12 11.81
CA ILE A 5 -24.58 -49.33 11.04
C ILE A 5 -24.63 -48.57 9.70
N ARG A 6 -25.79 -48.63 9.02
CA ARG A 6 -26.01 -47.91 7.73
C ARG A 6 -25.95 -46.38 7.95
N GLU A 7 -26.56 -45.90 9.01
CA GLU A 7 -26.55 -44.48 9.40
C GLU A 7 -25.14 -44.03 9.74
N TRP A 8 -24.42 -44.80 10.57
CA TRP A 8 -23.02 -44.53 10.93
C TRP A 8 -22.11 -44.50 9.69
N PHE A 9 -22.31 -45.47 8.78
CA PHE A 9 -21.54 -45.54 7.55
C PHE A 9 -21.83 -44.37 6.61
N SER A 10 -23.10 -43.97 6.47
CA SER A 10 -23.51 -42.83 5.69
C SER A 10 -22.95 -41.51 6.22
N ILE A 11 -22.99 -41.28 7.54
CA ILE A 11 -22.43 -40.08 8.18
C ILE A 11 -20.92 -40.03 8.00
N ARG A 12 -20.26 -41.17 8.14
CA ARG A 12 -18.80 -41.21 8.01
C ARG A 12 -18.32 -41.09 6.58
N LEU A 13 -19.10 -41.64 5.63
CA LEU A 13 -18.88 -41.46 4.18
C LEU A 13 -18.99 -39.98 3.80
N ALA A 14 -19.98 -39.28 4.34
CA ALA A 14 -20.15 -37.84 4.08
C ALA A 14 -19.03 -36.98 4.68
N LYS A 15 -18.48 -37.39 5.84
CA LYS A 15 -17.40 -36.64 6.53
C LYS A 15 -16.01 -36.90 5.95
N ASN A 16 -15.66 -38.12 5.65
CA ASN A 16 -14.33 -38.56 5.22
C ASN A 16 -14.40 -39.70 4.20
N PRO A 17 -14.80 -39.46 2.97
CA PRO A 17 -14.97 -40.52 1.95
C PRO A 17 -13.67 -41.29 1.67
N GLY A 18 -12.51 -40.59 1.65
CA GLY A 18 -11.20 -41.20 1.42
C GLY A 18 -10.79 -42.21 2.49
N GLN A 19 -11.11 -41.95 3.77
CA GLN A 19 -10.81 -42.88 4.87
C GLN A 19 -11.65 -44.16 4.77
N ILE A 20 -12.89 -44.07 4.32
CA ILE A 20 -13.76 -45.26 4.17
C ILE A 20 -13.31 -46.11 2.98
N VAL A 21 -12.97 -45.50 1.87
CA VAL A 21 -12.41 -46.20 0.71
C VAL A 21 -11.12 -46.94 1.11
N LEU A 22 -10.21 -46.24 1.83
CA LEU A 22 -8.97 -46.86 2.35
C LEU A 22 -9.26 -48.03 3.27
N LEU A 23 -10.18 -47.86 4.24
CA LEU A 23 -10.55 -48.92 5.18
C LEU A 23 -11.17 -50.11 4.43
N SER A 24 -12.01 -49.86 3.41
CA SER A 24 -12.60 -50.89 2.57
C SER A 24 -11.56 -51.67 1.78
N ILE A 25 -10.58 -51.00 1.20
CA ILE A 25 -9.46 -51.63 0.49
C ILE A 25 -8.59 -52.42 1.45
N LEU A 26 -8.30 -51.91 2.62
CA LEU A 26 -7.53 -52.61 3.66
C LEU A 26 -8.22 -53.87 4.11
N LEU A 27 -9.53 -53.81 4.42
CA LEU A 27 -10.33 -54.94 4.79
C LEU A 27 -10.41 -56.00 3.64
N PHE A 28 -10.55 -55.54 2.40
CA PHE A 28 -10.49 -56.44 1.24
C PHE A 28 -9.15 -57.16 1.14
N ASN A 29 -8.03 -56.44 1.26
CA ASN A 29 -6.69 -57.03 1.21
C ASN A 29 -6.45 -58.02 2.35
N ILE A 30 -6.91 -57.71 3.57
CA ILE A 30 -6.84 -58.64 4.71
C ILE A 30 -7.68 -59.90 4.42
N ALA A 31 -8.91 -59.74 4.01
CA ALA A 31 -9.78 -60.86 3.67
C ALA A 31 -9.22 -61.70 2.52
N PHE A 32 -8.70 -61.06 1.47
CA PHE A 32 -8.06 -61.71 0.35
C PHE A 32 -6.80 -62.48 0.75
N PHE A 33 -5.99 -61.92 1.62
CA PHE A 33 -4.81 -62.56 2.19
C PHE A 33 -5.17 -63.84 2.94
N PHE A 34 -6.14 -63.79 3.90
CA PHE A 34 -6.57 -64.97 4.65
C PHE A 34 -7.22 -66.01 3.76
N LEU A 35 -8.03 -65.60 2.75
CA LEU A 35 -8.63 -66.52 1.80
C LEU A 35 -7.56 -67.20 0.96
N SER A 36 -6.57 -66.46 0.45
CA SER A 36 -5.47 -67.02 -0.34
C SER A 36 -4.59 -67.95 0.48
N ALA A 37 -4.26 -67.62 1.73
CA ALA A 37 -3.51 -68.49 2.64
C ALA A 37 -4.32 -69.78 2.95
N PHE A 38 -5.64 -69.67 3.10
CA PHE A 38 -6.50 -70.85 3.31
C PHE A 38 -6.55 -71.75 2.05
N ILE A 39 -6.63 -71.15 0.82
CA ILE A 39 -6.61 -71.88 -0.43
C ILE A 39 -5.29 -72.65 -0.58
N ILE A 40 -4.16 -71.96 -0.33
CA ILE A 40 -2.83 -72.59 -0.42
C ILE A 40 -2.68 -73.70 0.63
N SER A 41 -3.17 -73.54 1.87
CA SER A 41 -3.13 -74.57 2.91
C SER A 41 -3.96 -75.82 2.58
N LYS A 42 -5.03 -75.67 1.77
CA LYS A 42 -5.91 -76.77 1.33
C LYS A 42 -5.51 -77.38 0.00
N MET A 43 -4.54 -76.78 -0.69
CA MET A 43 -3.98 -77.36 -1.88
C MET A 43 -3.01 -78.48 -1.51
N SER A 44 -3.62 -79.56 -0.98
CA SER A 44 -2.91 -80.77 -0.61
C SER A 44 -2.36 -81.47 -1.84
N LEU A 45 -1.08 -81.71 -1.82
CA LEU A 45 -0.38 -82.40 -2.87
C LEU A 45 -0.22 -83.88 -2.55
N SER A 46 -0.46 -84.66 -3.58
CA SER A 46 -0.30 -86.07 -3.43
C SER A 46 1.13 -86.45 -3.00
N GLY A 47 1.33 -86.69 -1.70
CA GLY A 47 2.53 -87.24 -1.17
C GLY A 47 3.35 -86.41 -0.16
N THR A 48 2.90 -85.25 0.16
CA THR A 48 3.53 -84.40 1.19
C THR A 48 2.59 -84.03 2.34
N GLU A 49 3.11 -83.78 3.53
CA GLU A 49 2.34 -83.31 4.72
C GLU A 49 1.58 -82.03 4.37
N GLU A 50 0.37 -81.90 4.96
CA GLU A 50 -0.44 -80.66 4.79
C GLU A 50 0.38 -79.46 5.29
N LEU A 51 0.56 -78.45 4.44
CA LEU A 51 1.23 -77.17 4.81
C LEU A 51 0.45 -76.55 5.95
N GLY A 52 1.18 -76.20 7.00
CA GLY A 52 0.59 -75.44 8.10
C GLY A 52 0.05 -74.10 7.63
N PHE A 53 -1.04 -73.63 8.26
CA PHE A 53 -1.65 -72.34 7.90
C PHE A 53 -0.64 -71.16 7.95
N LEU A 54 0.31 -71.17 8.92
CA LEU A 54 1.34 -70.15 9.03
C LEU A 54 2.33 -70.14 7.89
N GLU A 55 2.71 -71.31 7.42
CA GLU A 55 3.58 -71.46 6.22
C GLU A 55 2.86 -70.97 4.95
N SER A 56 1.59 -71.35 4.84
CA SER A 56 0.76 -70.90 3.70
C SER A 56 0.57 -69.37 3.72
N ALA A 57 0.46 -68.79 4.89
CA ALA A 57 0.39 -67.34 5.04
C ALA A 57 1.74 -66.65 4.65
N PHE A 58 2.86 -67.27 5.04
CA PHE A 58 4.19 -66.76 4.66
C PHE A 58 4.36 -66.80 3.14
N TYR A 59 4.00 -67.91 2.50
CA TYR A 59 4.07 -68.02 1.03
C TYR A 59 3.13 -67.02 0.33
N THR A 60 1.91 -66.81 0.84
CA THR A 60 0.98 -65.81 0.31
C THR A 60 1.53 -64.41 0.38
N ILE A 61 2.12 -64.00 1.53
CA ILE A 61 2.74 -62.68 1.68
C ILE A 61 3.90 -62.55 0.72
N SER A 62 4.82 -63.55 0.68
CA SER A 62 6.01 -63.53 -0.17
C SER A 62 5.63 -63.36 -1.64
N MET A 63 4.63 -64.07 -2.13
CA MET A 63 4.16 -63.96 -3.51
C MET A 63 3.49 -62.60 -3.81
N ILE A 64 2.73 -62.01 -2.87
CA ILE A 64 2.08 -60.73 -3.06
C ILE A 64 3.12 -59.58 -3.09
N LEU A 65 4.14 -59.66 -2.26
CA LEU A 65 5.20 -58.63 -2.19
C LEU A 65 6.22 -58.75 -3.33
N ASP A 66 6.56 -59.96 -3.73
CA ASP A 66 7.47 -60.24 -4.83
C ASP A 66 6.96 -61.34 -5.73
N ALA A 67 6.52 -60.97 -6.92
CA ALA A 67 6.02 -61.90 -7.92
C ALA A 67 7.09 -62.95 -8.35
N GLY A 68 8.38 -62.67 -8.18
CA GLY A 68 9.45 -63.60 -8.42
C GLY A 68 9.45 -64.83 -7.51
N CYS A 69 8.87 -64.72 -6.30
CA CYS A 69 8.75 -65.79 -5.35
C CYS A 69 7.78 -66.90 -5.79
N ILE A 70 6.96 -66.69 -6.82
CA ILE A 70 6.01 -67.69 -7.34
C ILE A 70 6.74 -69.01 -7.76
N SER A 71 7.95 -68.88 -8.34
CA SER A 71 8.71 -70.02 -8.77
C SER A 71 9.17 -70.91 -7.60
N TYR A 72 9.56 -70.32 -6.49
CA TYR A 72 9.94 -71.05 -5.29
C TYR A 72 8.75 -71.68 -4.60
N VAL A 73 7.63 -70.94 -4.51
CA VAL A 73 6.42 -71.46 -3.90
C VAL A 73 5.83 -72.63 -4.73
N VAL A 74 5.84 -72.52 -6.05
CA VAL A 74 5.40 -73.59 -6.94
C VAL A 74 6.35 -74.78 -6.88
N ALA A 75 7.66 -74.58 -6.73
CA ALA A 75 8.60 -75.65 -6.58
C ALA A 75 8.40 -76.41 -5.26
N ASP A 76 8.13 -75.72 -4.16
CA ASP A 76 7.89 -76.32 -2.86
C ASP A 76 6.52 -77.02 -2.73
N ILE A 77 5.51 -76.45 -3.32
CA ILE A 77 4.11 -76.96 -3.21
C ILE A 77 3.83 -78.08 -4.24
N GLY A 78 4.54 -78.08 -5.38
CA GLY A 78 4.40 -79.16 -6.40
C GLY A 78 4.62 -78.66 -7.83
N PRO A 79 5.84 -78.88 -8.30
CA PRO A 79 6.33 -78.28 -9.54
C PRO A 79 5.66 -78.81 -10.85
N GLN A 80 4.88 -79.87 -10.79
CA GLN A 80 4.32 -80.50 -11.99
C GLN A 80 2.82 -80.31 -12.15
N ASN A 81 2.14 -79.56 -11.28
CA ASN A 81 0.72 -79.34 -11.38
C ASN A 81 0.38 -77.93 -11.93
N ALA A 82 0.02 -77.88 -13.22
CA ALA A 82 -0.33 -76.61 -13.89
C ALA A 82 -1.49 -75.83 -13.19
N ALA A 83 -2.42 -76.56 -12.56
CA ALA A 83 -3.55 -75.92 -11.86
C ALA A 83 -3.06 -75.13 -10.62
N ILE A 84 -2.07 -75.61 -9.90
CA ILE A 84 -1.47 -74.93 -8.76
C ILE A 84 -0.76 -73.67 -9.21
N ALA A 85 0.06 -73.76 -10.26
CA ALA A 85 0.75 -72.61 -10.82
C ALA A 85 -0.20 -71.51 -11.27
N ILE A 86 -1.34 -71.88 -11.88
CA ILE A 86 -2.39 -70.91 -12.28
C ILE A 86 -3.02 -70.26 -11.07
N VAL A 87 -3.34 -71.01 -10.02
CA VAL A 87 -3.92 -70.41 -8.77
C VAL A 87 -2.95 -69.48 -8.10
N CYS A 88 -1.66 -69.85 -7.95
CA CYS A 88 -0.61 -68.98 -7.42
C CYS A 88 -0.43 -67.72 -8.27
N LEU A 89 -0.46 -67.86 -9.61
CA LEU A 89 -0.39 -66.69 -10.51
C LEU A 89 -1.56 -65.77 -10.33
N LEU A 90 -2.79 -66.28 -10.20
CA LEU A 90 -4.00 -65.48 -9.93
C LEU A 90 -3.89 -64.73 -8.57
N ILE A 91 -3.41 -65.42 -7.52
CA ILE A 91 -3.17 -64.81 -6.21
C ILE A 91 -2.17 -63.68 -6.31
N VAL A 92 -1.07 -63.88 -7.05
CA VAL A 92 -0.07 -62.83 -7.30
C VAL A 92 -0.65 -61.65 -8.05
N ILE A 93 -1.33 -61.91 -9.17
CA ILE A 93 -1.92 -60.82 -9.98
C ILE A 93 -2.90 -60.01 -9.17
N ILE A 94 -3.88 -60.66 -8.54
CA ILE A 94 -4.92 -59.96 -7.77
C ILE A 94 -4.32 -59.29 -6.55
N GLY A 95 -3.48 -59.97 -5.80
CA GLY A 95 -2.82 -59.43 -4.60
C GLY A 95 -1.89 -58.25 -4.91
N MET A 96 -1.07 -58.35 -5.95
CA MET A 96 -0.14 -57.30 -6.35
C MET A 96 -0.93 -56.04 -6.85
N ILE A 97 -1.91 -56.23 -7.73
CA ILE A 97 -2.73 -55.13 -8.22
C ILE A 97 -3.50 -54.47 -7.07
N SER A 98 -4.11 -55.26 -6.18
CA SER A 98 -4.88 -54.76 -5.06
C SER A 98 -4.01 -54.08 -4.01
N PHE A 99 -2.89 -54.68 -3.58
CA PHE A 99 -2.00 -54.14 -2.57
C PHE A 99 -1.19 -52.99 -3.08
N THR A 100 -0.48 -53.12 -4.19
CA THR A 100 0.36 -52.08 -4.76
C THR A 100 -0.48 -50.91 -5.26
N GLY A 101 -1.60 -51.20 -5.90
CA GLY A 101 -2.55 -50.16 -6.33
C GLY A 101 -3.14 -49.40 -5.17
N ALA A 102 -3.45 -50.08 -4.06
CA ALA A 102 -3.91 -49.42 -2.82
C ALA A 102 -2.86 -48.51 -2.22
N VAL A 103 -1.59 -48.96 -2.13
CA VAL A 103 -0.49 -48.17 -1.54
C VAL A 103 -0.20 -46.98 -2.43
N ILE A 104 -0.03 -47.18 -3.73
CA ILE A 104 0.22 -46.06 -4.66
C ILE A 104 -0.94 -45.09 -4.66
N GLY A 105 -2.19 -45.56 -4.78
CA GLY A 105 -3.37 -44.72 -4.77
C GLY A 105 -3.52 -43.91 -3.47
N TYR A 106 -3.23 -44.53 -2.33
CA TYR A 106 -3.24 -43.83 -1.04
C TYR A 106 -2.18 -42.74 -0.97
N VAL A 107 -0.92 -43.07 -1.29
CA VAL A 107 0.19 -42.11 -1.27
C VAL A 107 -0.07 -40.96 -2.23
N THR A 108 -0.52 -41.25 -3.44
CA THR A 108 -0.84 -40.23 -4.45
C THR A 108 -1.98 -39.33 -3.96
N ASN A 109 -3.05 -39.93 -3.46
CA ASN A 109 -4.19 -39.16 -2.94
C ASN A 109 -3.84 -38.33 -1.71
N TYR A 110 -2.99 -38.88 -0.83
CA TYR A 110 -2.49 -38.14 0.34
C TYR A 110 -1.61 -36.96 -0.07
N ILE A 111 -0.72 -37.15 -1.05
CA ILE A 111 0.12 -36.07 -1.56
C ILE A 111 -0.75 -35.04 -2.28
N SER A 112 -1.70 -35.46 -3.11
CA SER A 112 -2.61 -34.55 -3.80
C SER A 112 -3.46 -33.74 -2.83
N SER A 113 -4.05 -34.38 -1.81
CA SER A 113 -4.82 -33.67 -0.79
C SER A 113 -3.96 -32.74 0.05
N PHE A 114 -2.71 -33.13 0.34
CA PHE A 114 -1.74 -32.25 1.02
C PHE A 114 -1.40 -31.01 0.18
N ILE A 115 -1.21 -31.20 -1.14
CA ILE A 115 -0.95 -30.09 -2.07
C ILE A 115 -2.19 -29.20 -2.20
N GLU A 116 -3.39 -29.79 -2.34
CA GLU A 116 -4.65 -29.05 -2.41
C GLU A 116 -4.91 -28.26 -1.10
N ASP A 117 -4.74 -28.88 0.07
CA ASP A 117 -4.87 -28.21 1.38
C ASP A 117 -3.81 -27.11 1.56
N SER A 118 -2.60 -27.33 1.06
CA SER A 118 -1.53 -26.32 1.06
C SER A 118 -1.88 -25.13 0.17
N ASN A 119 -2.38 -25.41 -1.03
CA ASN A 119 -2.79 -24.39 -1.99
C ASN A 119 -4.04 -23.63 -1.51
N ALA A 120 -4.99 -24.32 -0.89
CA ALA A 120 -6.17 -23.72 -0.27
C ALA A 120 -5.86 -22.91 1.02
N GLY A 121 -4.60 -22.89 1.45
CA GLY A 121 -4.20 -22.09 2.62
C GLY A 121 -4.64 -22.64 3.96
N ASN A 122 -5.00 -23.93 4.07
CA ASN A 122 -5.50 -24.54 5.30
C ASN A 122 -4.41 -24.87 6.34
N HIS A 123 -3.13 -24.65 6.02
CA HIS A 123 -2.05 -24.85 6.96
C HIS A 123 -1.80 -23.63 7.83
N LYS A 124 -1.67 -23.83 9.13
CA LYS A 124 -1.30 -22.77 10.06
C LYS A 124 0.10 -22.24 9.73
N LEU A 125 0.20 -20.94 9.46
CA LEU A 125 1.48 -20.23 9.42
C LEU A 125 1.94 -19.95 10.85
N ILE A 126 3.21 -20.16 11.12
CA ILE A 126 3.83 -19.78 12.40
C ILE A 126 4.78 -18.63 12.06
N MET A 127 4.28 -17.41 12.22
CA MET A 127 5.02 -16.18 11.93
C MET A 127 4.78 -15.16 13.03
N SER A 128 5.77 -14.28 13.22
CA SER A 128 5.67 -13.11 14.12
C SER A 128 6.28 -11.90 13.45
N ASP A 129 5.89 -10.72 13.88
CA ASP A 129 6.38 -9.44 13.40
C ASP A 129 6.24 -9.32 11.85
N HIS A 130 5.10 -9.76 11.35
CA HIS A 130 4.79 -9.71 9.94
C HIS A 130 3.68 -8.69 9.67
N PHE A 131 3.64 -8.22 8.44
CA PHE A 131 2.62 -7.31 7.93
C PHE A 131 1.51 -8.13 7.27
N VAL A 132 0.27 -7.87 7.62
CA VAL A 132 -0.90 -8.57 7.05
C VAL A 132 -1.72 -7.62 6.21
N ILE A 133 -2.04 -8.04 4.99
CA ILE A 133 -2.97 -7.33 4.10
C ILE A 133 -4.21 -8.21 3.95
N LEU A 134 -5.36 -7.67 4.32
CA LEU A 134 -6.67 -8.31 4.17
C LEU A 134 -7.43 -7.63 3.04
N ASN A 135 -7.94 -8.42 2.13
CA ASN A 135 -8.49 -8.03 0.83
C ASN A 135 -7.41 -7.59 -0.18
N TRP A 136 -7.81 -7.41 -1.43
CA TRP A 136 -6.93 -7.03 -2.52
C TRP A 136 -7.59 -5.97 -3.39
N ASN A 137 -6.89 -4.87 -3.58
CA ASN A 137 -7.28 -3.78 -4.49
C ASN A 137 -6.04 -3.21 -5.18
N SER A 138 -6.20 -2.21 -6.03
CA SER A 138 -5.10 -1.56 -6.77
C SER A 138 -4.00 -1.00 -5.86
N ARG A 139 -4.33 -0.61 -4.62
CA ARG A 139 -3.40 -0.10 -3.63
C ARG A 139 -2.53 -1.17 -3.00
N ALA A 140 -3.03 -2.40 -2.87
CA ALA A 140 -2.30 -3.51 -2.24
C ALA A 140 -0.95 -3.78 -2.91
N LEU A 141 -0.92 -3.73 -4.24
CA LEU A 141 0.30 -3.95 -5.02
C LEU A 141 1.36 -2.87 -4.75
N GLU A 142 0.94 -1.61 -4.64
CA GLU A 142 1.84 -0.51 -4.33
C GLU A 142 2.32 -0.56 -2.86
N ILE A 143 1.47 -0.99 -1.90
CA ILE A 143 1.89 -1.23 -0.51
C ILE A 143 3.01 -2.28 -0.46
N VAL A 144 2.82 -3.41 -1.12
CA VAL A 144 3.85 -4.47 -1.19
C VAL A 144 5.13 -3.96 -1.85
N ASN A 145 5.01 -3.14 -2.89
CA ASN A 145 6.15 -2.56 -3.59
C ASN A 145 6.91 -1.54 -2.72
N ASP A 146 6.22 -0.73 -1.91
CA ASP A 146 6.88 0.23 -1.01
C ASP A 146 7.54 -0.48 0.19
N LEU A 147 6.94 -1.56 0.70
CA LEU A 147 7.54 -2.42 1.73
C LEU A 147 8.90 -3.02 1.33
N LEU A 148 9.20 -3.09 0.02
CA LEU A 148 10.52 -3.52 -0.47
C LEU A 148 11.66 -2.64 0.04
N TYR A 149 11.38 -1.36 0.30
CA TYR A 149 12.33 -0.38 0.81
C TYR A 149 12.34 -0.30 2.34
N SER A 150 11.39 -0.95 3.03
CA SER A 150 11.35 -0.98 4.49
C SER A 150 12.54 -1.72 5.08
N ASP A 151 13.12 -1.17 6.14
CA ASP A 151 14.20 -1.83 6.89
C ASP A 151 13.65 -2.82 7.92
N ASN A 152 12.47 -2.59 8.46
CA ASN A 152 11.91 -3.33 9.58
C ASN A 152 10.99 -4.46 9.13
N ILE A 153 10.14 -4.23 8.13
CA ILE A 153 9.17 -5.22 7.65
C ILE A 153 9.81 -6.10 6.58
N LYS A 154 9.95 -7.39 6.89
CA LYS A 154 10.55 -8.39 5.97
C LYS A 154 9.60 -9.53 5.60
N LYS A 155 8.45 -9.61 6.23
CA LYS A 155 7.47 -10.69 6.05
C LYS A 155 6.11 -10.08 5.81
N VAL A 156 5.45 -10.50 4.75
CA VAL A 156 4.11 -10.02 4.35
C VAL A 156 3.20 -11.21 4.11
N VAL A 157 2.02 -11.18 4.66
CA VAL A 157 0.96 -12.15 4.41
C VAL A 157 -0.21 -11.42 3.78
N VAL A 158 -0.66 -11.91 2.63
CA VAL A 158 -1.82 -11.37 1.91
C VAL A 158 -2.94 -12.41 1.93
N LEU A 159 -4.10 -12.04 2.43
CA LEU A 159 -5.29 -12.88 2.41
C LEU A 159 -6.30 -12.31 1.41
N VAL A 160 -6.58 -13.09 0.36
CA VAL A 160 -7.50 -12.71 -0.73
C VAL A 160 -8.69 -13.64 -0.78
N GLY A 161 -9.86 -13.12 -1.16
CA GLY A 161 -11.07 -13.93 -1.27
C GLY A 161 -11.02 -14.96 -2.41
N SER A 162 -10.31 -14.63 -3.49
CA SER A 162 -10.13 -15.50 -4.66
C SER A 162 -8.95 -15.01 -5.50
N GLY A 163 -8.50 -15.83 -6.46
CA GLY A 163 -7.49 -15.38 -7.44
C GLY A 163 -6.05 -15.36 -6.94
N LYS A 164 -5.69 -16.16 -5.94
CA LYS A 164 -4.34 -16.24 -5.37
C LYS A 164 -3.22 -16.27 -6.41
N ALA A 165 -3.34 -17.11 -7.43
CA ALA A 165 -2.29 -17.28 -8.44
C ALA A 165 -2.06 -16.01 -9.27
N GLU A 166 -3.11 -15.26 -9.55
CA GLU A 166 -3.03 -13.98 -10.27
C GLU A 166 -2.37 -12.91 -9.39
N VAL A 167 -2.77 -12.83 -8.12
CA VAL A 167 -2.15 -11.90 -7.15
C VAL A 167 -0.66 -12.21 -6.96
N GLU A 168 -0.28 -13.49 -6.81
CA GLU A 168 1.13 -13.89 -6.73
C GLU A 168 1.90 -13.44 -7.96
N ARG A 169 1.35 -13.64 -9.16
CA ARG A 169 1.96 -13.23 -10.42
C ARG A 169 2.16 -11.71 -10.48
N GLN A 170 1.13 -10.93 -10.16
CA GLN A 170 1.21 -9.45 -10.13
C GLN A 170 2.28 -8.95 -9.18
N ILE A 171 2.36 -9.52 -7.98
CA ILE A 171 3.38 -9.16 -6.99
C ILE A 171 4.78 -9.50 -7.51
N GLU A 172 4.99 -10.71 -8.03
CA GLU A 172 6.30 -11.14 -8.54
C GLU A 172 6.77 -10.26 -9.70
N GLU A 173 5.91 -9.98 -10.68
CA GLU A 173 6.20 -9.10 -11.81
C GLU A 173 6.58 -7.70 -11.33
N ARG A 174 5.76 -7.09 -10.47
CA ARG A 174 6.00 -5.73 -9.96
C ARG A 174 7.31 -5.61 -9.18
N LEU A 175 7.58 -6.56 -8.28
CA LEU A 175 8.82 -6.56 -7.50
C LEU A 175 10.04 -6.80 -8.38
N HIS A 176 9.93 -7.69 -9.39
CA HIS A 176 11.01 -7.94 -10.34
C HIS A 176 11.36 -6.66 -11.14
N GLU A 177 10.36 -5.96 -11.66
CA GLU A 177 10.53 -4.69 -12.37
C GLU A 177 11.19 -3.63 -11.48
N THR A 178 10.73 -3.50 -10.22
CA THR A 178 11.28 -2.53 -9.28
C THR A 178 12.74 -2.83 -8.95
N VAL A 179 13.07 -4.09 -8.65
CA VAL A 179 14.45 -4.54 -8.39
C VAL A 179 15.36 -4.31 -9.62
N LYS A 180 14.86 -4.59 -10.82
CA LYS A 180 15.58 -4.33 -12.06
C LYS A 180 15.85 -2.84 -12.23
N ARG A 181 14.83 -1.99 -12.13
CA ARG A 181 14.94 -0.53 -12.27
C ARG A 181 15.93 0.08 -11.26
N GLU A 182 15.91 -0.38 -10.01
CA GLU A 182 16.88 0.09 -9.00
C GLU A 182 18.32 -0.33 -9.34
N ASN A 183 18.52 -1.56 -9.81
CA ASN A 183 19.84 -2.00 -10.23
C ASN A 183 20.34 -1.28 -11.49
N ASP A 184 19.45 -0.93 -12.41
CA ASP A 184 19.78 -0.12 -13.59
C ASP A 184 20.19 1.31 -13.18
N ARG A 185 19.51 1.93 -12.21
CA ARG A 185 19.90 3.23 -11.61
C ARG A 185 21.27 3.16 -10.95
N ILE A 186 21.56 2.10 -10.19
CA ILE A 186 22.88 1.88 -9.57
C ILE A 186 23.95 1.73 -10.66
N ALA A 187 23.64 1.04 -11.74
CA ALA A 187 24.57 0.87 -12.87
C ALA A 187 24.82 2.19 -13.61
N ALA A 188 23.79 3.03 -13.77
CA ALA A 188 23.89 4.34 -14.42
C ALA A 188 24.79 5.30 -13.62
N LYS A 189 24.69 5.33 -12.28
CA LYS A 189 25.57 6.13 -11.41
C LYS A 189 27.06 5.78 -11.53
N CYS A 190 27.39 4.67 -12.18
CA CYS A 190 28.75 4.19 -12.34
C CYS A 190 29.22 4.20 -13.79
N SER A 191 28.52 4.86 -14.72
CA SER A 191 28.86 4.88 -16.14
C SER A 191 30.27 5.45 -16.43
N GLY A 192 30.76 6.36 -15.59
CA GLY A 192 32.10 6.95 -15.70
C GLY A 192 33.26 6.15 -15.07
N LYS A 193 32.99 5.01 -14.41
CA LYS A 193 34.02 4.20 -13.74
C LYS A 193 34.60 3.13 -14.67
N SER A 194 35.84 2.67 -14.39
CA SER A 194 36.44 1.57 -15.14
C SER A 194 35.58 0.29 -15.00
N PHE A 195 35.66 -0.63 -15.99
CA PHE A 195 34.83 -1.84 -16.03
C PHE A 195 34.88 -2.68 -14.73
N PHE A 196 36.08 -2.87 -14.17
CA PHE A 196 36.23 -3.61 -12.91
C PHE A 196 35.66 -2.87 -11.72
N ALA A 197 35.89 -1.55 -11.60
CA ALA A 197 35.35 -0.73 -10.53
C ALA A 197 33.82 -0.66 -10.59
N ARG A 198 33.26 -0.58 -11.81
CA ARG A 198 31.81 -0.63 -12.03
C ARG A 198 31.23 -1.98 -11.58
N LYS A 199 31.85 -3.09 -11.97
CA LYS A 199 31.38 -4.44 -11.59
C LYS A 199 31.41 -4.64 -10.07
N ILE A 200 32.48 -4.20 -9.40
CA ILE A 200 32.61 -4.29 -7.94
C ILE A 200 31.55 -3.40 -7.26
N TYR A 201 31.38 -2.17 -7.72
CA TYR A 201 30.40 -1.25 -7.14
C TYR A 201 28.97 -1.75 -7.32
N CYS A 202 28.57 -2.19 -8.50
CA CYS A 202 27.25 -2.77 -8.76
C CYS A 202 27.01 -4.05 -7.95
N SER A 203 28.02 -4.90 -7.78
CA SER A 203 27.93 -6.10 -6.96
C SER A 203 27.74 -5.78 -5.46
N ARG A 204 28.45 -4.74 -4.97
CA ARG A 204 28.42 -4.33 -3.55
C ARG A 204 27.13 -3.62 -3.18
N ASN A 205 26.58 -2.82 -4.10
CA ASN A 205 25.38 -2.00 -3.88
C ASN A 205 24.13 -2.61 -4.55
N ARG A 206 24.19 -3.88 -4.93
CA ARG A 206 23.07 -4.55 -5.61
C ARG A 206 21.83 -4.53 -4.73
N PHE A 207 20.76 -3.94 -5.26
CA PHE A 207 19.44 -3.97 -4.64
C PHE A 207 18.83 -5.37 -4.80
N LYS A 208 18.29 -5.91 -3.71
CA LYS A 208 17.72 -7.26 -3.66
C LYS A 208 16.32 -7.22 -3.05
N ASN A 209 15.45 -8.10 -3.53
CA ASN A 209 14.21 -8.37 -2.82
C ASN A 209 14.53 -9.16 -1.54
N ASN A 210 14.25 -8.55 -0.40
CA ASN A 210 14.41 -9.15 0.93
C ASN A 210 13.07 -9.50 1.60
N LEU A 211 11.94 -9.32 0.88
CA LEU A 211 10.61 -9.63 1.38
C LEU A 211 10.30 -11.12 1.24
N THR A 212 9.75 -11.70 2.28
CA THR A 212 9.11 -13.01 2.25
C THR A 212 7.61 -12.79 2.17
N ILE A 213 7.00 -13.08 1.03
CA ILE A 213 5.57 -12.84 0.79
C ILE A 213 4.85 -14.18 0.72
N VAL A 214 3.73 -14.28 1.43
CA VAL A 214 2.85 -15.44 1.41
C VAL A 214 1.45 -14.97 1.06
N VAL A 215 0.98 -15.35 -0.11
CA VAL A 215 -0.41 -15.10 -0.52
C VAL A 215 -1.27 -16.32 -0.17
N ARG A 216 -2.41 -16.08 0.45
CA ARG A 216 -3.40 -17.10 0.76
C ARG A 216 -4.75 -16.74 0.22
N GLU A 217 -5.48 -17.76 -0.22
CA GLU A 217 -6.89 -17.64 -0.57
C GLU A 217 -7.72 -18.07 0.61
N GLY A 218 -8.71 -17.25 0.98
CA GLY A 218 -9.55 -17.55 2.12
C GLY A 218 -10.55 -16.45 2.44
N ASP A 219 -11.41 -16.74 3.40
CA ASP A 219 -12.46 -15.84 3.87
C ASP A 219 -11.96 -14.99 5.04
N VAL A 220 -11.92 -13.67 4.84
CA VAL A 220 -11.52 -12.69 5.87
C VAL A 220 -12.46 -12.65 7.07
N PHE A 221 -13.65 -13.25 6.98
CA PHE A 221 -14.59 -13.39 8.09
C PHE A 221 -14.39 -14.69 8.91
N SER A 222 -13.54 -15.59 8.43
CA SER A 222 -13.27 -16.83 9.13
C SER A 222 -12.22 -16.63 10.23
N SER A 223 -12.65 -16.61 11.50
CA SER A 223 -11.73 -16.55 12.65
C SER A 223 -10.62 -17.59 12.53
N LYS A 224 -10.97 -18.82 12.09
CA LYS A 224 -9.98 -19.90 11.93
C LYS A 224 -8.89 -19.50 10.93
N GLN A 225 -9.27 -18.98 9.75
CA GLN A 225 -8.31 -18.61 8.73
C GLN A 225 -7.46 -17.41 9.15
N LEU A 226 -8.04 -16.45 9.86
CA LEU A 226 -7.29 -15.33 10.47
C LEU A 226 -6.29 -15.83 11.54
N PHE A 227 -6.65 -16.82 12.35
CA PHE A 227 -5.70 -17.48 13.25
C PHE A 227 -4.64 -18.29 12.50
N ASP A 228 -5.00 -18.94 11.40
CA ASP A 228 -4.10 -19.75 10.59
C ASP A 228 -3.03 -18.91 9.88
N ILE A 229 -3.26 -17.61 9.65
CA ILE A 229 -2.25 -16.65 9.17
C ILE A 229 -1.48 -15.98 10.31
N SER A 230 -1.65 -16.43 11.56
CA SER A 230 -1.02 -15.84 12.76
C SER A 230 -1.31 -14.35 12.96
N LEU A 231 -2.53 -13.89 12.62
CA LEU A 231 -2.93 -12.48 12.69
C LEU A 231 -2.63 -11.84 14.05
N HIS A 232 -2.80 -12.60 15.15
CA HIS A 232 -2.55 -12.17 16.53
C HIS A 232 -1.06 -11.93 16.86
N HIS A 233 -0.14 -12.31 15.97
CA HIS A 233 1.30 -12.05 16.08
C HIS A 233 1.80 -11.10 14.98
N ALA A 234 0.90 -10.49 14.20
CA ALA A 234 1.25 -9.50 13.21
C ALA A 234 1.65 -8.17 13.89
N SER A 235 2.64 -7.47 13.34
CA SER A 235 2.98 -6.11 13.77
C SER A 235 1.93 -5.12 13.30
N SER A 236 1.43 -5.30 12.08
CA SER A 236 0.42 -4.44 11.48
C SER A 236 -0.54 -5.24 10.61
N VAL A 237 -1.81 -4.86 10.66
CA VAL A 237 -2.89 -5.44 9.86
C VAL A 237 -3.53 -4.32 9.06
N VAL A 238 -3.54 -4.43 7.75
CA VAL A 238 -4.20 -3.49 6.85
C VAL A 238 -5.46 -4.13 6.32
N ILE A 239 -6.58 -3.44 6.49
CA ILE A 239 -7.88 -3.81 5.94
C ILE A 239 -8.16 -2.88 4.79
N LEU A 240 -8.06 -3.39 3.56
CA LEU A 240 -8.34 -2.64 2.35
C LEU A 240 -9.82 -2.71 2.01
N GLY A 241 -10.35 -1.62 1.46
CA GLY A 241 -11.67 -1.57 0.87
C GLY A 241 -11.72 -2.44 -0.41
N GLU A 242 -12.84 -3.05 -0.69
CA GLU A 242 -13.07 -3.62 -2.01
C GLU A 242 -13.23 -2.47 -3.01
N GLU A 243 -12.51 -2.53 -4.10
CA GLU A 243 -12.81 -1.70 -5.26
C GLU A 243 -14.18 -2.11 -5.80
N ILE A 244 -15.00 -1.12 -6.16
CA ILE A 244 -16.31 -1.35 -6.76
C ILE A 244 -16.08 -2.08 -8.09
N ASN A 245 -16.10 -3.41 -8.05
CA ASN A 245 -15.98 -4.20 -9.26
C ASN A 245 -17.15 -3.85 -10.17
N ASN A 246 -16.87 -3.57 -11.41
CA ASN A 246 -17.75 -3.12 -12.50
C ASN A 246 -19.10 -3.83 -12.62
N SER A 247 -19.23 -5.04 -12.08
CA SER A 247 -20.50 -5.77 -12.05
C SER A 247 -21.55 -5.18 -11.11
N VAL A 248 -21.15 -4.35 -10.16
CA VAL A 248 -22.06 -3.76 -9.17
C VAL A 248 -22.52 -2.35 -9.59
N CYS A 249 -21.68 -1.57 -10.28
CA CYS A 249 -22.06 -0.26 -10.81
C CYS A 249 -23.19 -0.34 -11.85
N LYS A 250 -23.30 -1.44 -12.60
CA LYS A 250 -24.43 -1.66 -13.54
C LYS A 250 -25.80 -1.73 -12.89
N TYR A 251 -25.88 -1.89 -11.57
CA TYR A 251 -27.13 -1.94 -10.81
C TYR A 251 -27.39 -0.71 -9.95
N ALA A 252 -26.47 0.25 -9.88
CA ALA A 252 -26.61 1.49 -9.13
C ALA A 252 -27.58 2.51 -9.76
N VAL A 253 -28.17 2.19 -10.90
CA VAL A 253 -29.19 3.06 -11.56
C VAL A 253 -30.58 2.98 -10.89
N ASN A 254 -30.76 2.16 -9.87
CA ASN A 254 -32.00 2.12 -9.09
C ASN A 254 -31.87 2.96 -7.82
N GLU A 255 -32.40 4.16 -7.84
CA GLU A 255 -32.43 5.22 -6.82
C GLU A 255 -32.86 4.84 -5.38
N LYS A 256 -33.09 3.57 -5.09
CA LYS A 256 -33.51 3.08 -3.76
C LYS A 256 -32.55 2.09 -3.09
N ALA A 257 -31.45 1.71 -3.75
CA ALA A 257 -30.46 0.78 -3.18
C ALA A 257 -29.30 1.51 -2.46
N ASP A 258 -29.31 2.82 -2.36
CA ASP A 258 -28.22 3.76 -2.18
C ASP A 258 -27.67 3.93 -0.76
N LYS A 259 -27.94 3.05 0.18
CA LYS A 259 -27.43 3.24 1.55
C LYS A 259 -26.45 2.16 2.05
N PHE A 260 -26.16 1.17 1.26
CA PHE A 260 -25.22 0.11 1.63
C PHE A 260 -24.32 -0.24 0.45
N ASP A 261 -23.18 0.40 0.36
CA ASP A 261 -22.09 -0.08 -0.47
C ASP A 261 -21.57 -1.41 0.10
N LYS A 262 -21.58 -2.45 -0.73
CA LYS A 262 -21.15 -3.80 -0.32
C LYS A 262 -19.69 -3.81 0.14
N GLY A 263 -18.82 -3.02 -0.49
CA GLY A 263 -17.41 -2.91 -0.15
C GLY A 263 -17.19 -2.38 1.26
N ASN A 264 -17.86 -1.32 1.62
CA ASN A 264 -17.77 -0.72 2.95
C ASN A 264 -18.35 -1.62 4.05
N SER A 265 -19.43 -2.36 3.73
CA SER A 265 -19.97 -3.38 4.63
C SER A 265 -18.97 -4.50 4.91
N LEU A 266 -18.17 -4.90 3.91
CA LEU A 266 -17.10 -5.88 4.04
C LEU A 266 -15.99 -5.36 4.96
N THR A 267 -15.55 -4.13 4.74
CA THR A 267 -14.53 -3.46 5.56
C THR A 267 -14.93 -3.41 7.05
N ILE A 268 -16.16 -3.00 7.34
CA ILE A 268 -16.68 -2.93 8.72
C ILE A 268 -16.71 -4.32 9.38
N LYS A 269 -17.23 -5.33 8.68
CA LYS A 269 -17.29 -6.71 9.20
C LYS A 269 -15.88 -7.25 9.45
N THR A 270 -14.96 -7.04 8.53
CA THR A 270 -13.56 -7.45 8.67
C THR A 270 -12.91 -6.77 9.88
N LEU A 271 -13.13 -5.45 10.03
CA LEU A 271 -12.62 -4.71 11.19
C LEU A 271 -13.16 -5.26 12.52
N MET A 272 -14.46 -5.53 12.61
CA MET A 272 -15.04 -6.13 13.81
C MET A 272 -14.39 -7.46 14.13
N GLN A 273 -14.24 -8.35 13.13
CA GLN A 273 -13.64 -9.66 13.30
C GLN A 273 -12.16 -9.58 13.73
N VAL A 274 -11.39 -8.72 13.08
CA VAL A 274 -9.97 -8.49 13.40
C VAL A 274 -9.83 -7.91 14.81
N SER A 275 -10.63 -6.90 15.14
CA SER A 275 -10.58 -6.27 16.46
C SER A 275 -10.96 -7.22 17.59
N ASP A 276 -11.90 -8.14 17.37
CA ASP A 276 -12.28 -9.16 18.36
C ASP A 276 -11.13 -10.17 18.57
N ILE A 277 -10.49 -10.64 17.52
CA ILE A 277 -9.33 -11.54 17.62
C ILE A 277 -8.17 -10.85 18.33
N THR A 278 -7.89 -9.61 17.99
CA THR A 278 -6.80 -8.82 18.58
C THR A 278 -7.05 -8.53 20.05
N SER A 279 -8.28 -8.18 20.43
CA SER A 279 -8.66 -7.90 21.82
C SER A 279 -8.66 -9.14 22.71
N ALA A 280 -9.05 -10.30 22.17
CA ALA A 280 -9.18 -11.57 22.91
C ALA A 280 -7.85 -12.31 23.07
N SER A 281 -6.87 -12.03 22.21
CA SER A 281 -5.61 -12.76 22.16
C SER A 281 -4.51 -12.05 22.95
N TYR A 282 -3.46 -12.78 23.25
CA TYR A 282 -2.16 -12.27 23.69
C TYR A 282 -1.49 -11.51 22.55
N SER A 283 -2.13 -10.43 22.07
CA SER A 283 -1.57 -9.61 21.00
C SER A 283 -0.31 -8.90 21.48
N GLN A 284 0.58 -8.62 20.55
CA GLN A 284 1.71 -7.74 20.84
C GLN A 284 1.17 -6.37 21.27
N ASP A 285 1.77 -5.79 22.30
CA ASP A 285 1.29 -4.54 22.93
C ASP A 285 1.19 -3.33 21.96
N ASN A 286 1.71 -3.44 20.72
CA ASN A 286 1.77 -2.37 19.73
C ASN A 286 1.21 -2.78 18.35
N GLN A 287 0.32 -3.76 18.26
CA GLN A 287 -0.28 -4.14 16.98
C GLN A 287 -1.17 -3.01 16.43
N ARG A 288 -0.96 -2.62 15.17
CA ARG A 288 -1.75 -1.59 14.48
C ARG A 288 -2.74 -2.23 13.53
N ILE A 289 -3.97 -1.76 13.55
CA ILE A 289 -5.03 -2.13 12.60
C ILE A 289 -5.33 -0.88 11.77
N ILE A 290 -4.88 -0.87 10.53
CA ILE A 290 -5.09 0.23 9.59
C ILE A 290 -6.31 -0.11 8.76
N VAL A 291 -7.28 0.78 8.72
CA VAL A 291 -8.54 0.56 8.01
C VAL A 291 -8.72 1.62 6.94
N GLU A 292 -8.87 1.19 5.72
CA GLU A 292 -9.18 2.06 4.60
C GLU A 292 -10.66 2.44 4.63
N ILE A 293 -10.96 3.73 4.49
CA ILE A 293 -12.31 4.30 4.51
C ILE A 293 -12.47 5.24 3.32
N THR A 294 -13.54 5.03 2.56
CA THR A 294 -13.83 5.81 1.35
C THR A 294 -15.03 6.74 1.50
N ASP A 295 -15.85 6.58 2.55
CA ASP A 295 -17.07 7.35 2.75
C ASP A 295 -17.34 7.71 4.23
N ASP A 296 -18.15 8.75 4.45
CA ASP A 296 -18.45 9.30 5.78
C ASP A 296 -19.34 8.40 6.63
N TRP A 297 -20.20 7.60 6.02
CA TRP A 297 -21.04 6.68 6.78
C TRP A 297 -20.19 5.59 7.41
N THR A 298 -19.26 5.00 6.65
CA THR A 298 -18.28 4.02 7.15
C THR A 298 -17.38 4.65 8.20
N TRP A 299 -16.92 5.88 7.99
CA TRP A 299 -16.17 6.65 8.98
C TRP A 299 -16.91 6.73 10.32
N ASN A 300 -18.17 7.17 10.31
CA ASN A 300 -18.98 7.31 11.51
C ASN A 300 -19.18 5.99 12.27
N LEU A 301 -19.29 4.87 11.55
CA LEU A 301 -19.37 3.55 12.17
C LEU A 301 -18.04 3.09 12.75
N VAL A 302 -16.95 3.27 12.01
CA VAL A 302 -15.59 2.93 12.46
C VAL A 302 -15.24 3.71 13.72
N GLN A 303 -15.56 5.00 13.79
CA GLN A 303 -15.39 5.81 15.01
C GLN A 303 -16.14 5.25 16.21
N LYS A 304 -17.37 4.74 16.03
CA LYS A 304 -18.12 4.08 17.10
C LYS A 304 -17.45 2.78 17.54
N ILE A 305 -16.90 2.00 16.60
CA ILE A 305 -16.15 0.77 16.90
C ILE A 305 -14.88 1.13 17.70
N ILE A 306 -14.12 2.13 17.24
CA ILE A 306 -12.92 2.61 17.94
C ILE A 306 -13.26 2.99 19.37
N ARG A 307 -14.27 3.84 19.59
CA ARG A 307 -14.68 4.25 20.93
C ARG A 307 -15.09 3.07 21.81
N SER A 308 -15.79 2.08 21.25
CA SER A 308 -16.21 0.88 22.00
C SER A 308 -15.03 -0.02 22.41
N LYS A 309 -13.96 -0.08 21.61
CA LYS A 309 -12.78 -0.92 21.84
C LYS A 309 -11.67 -0.21 22.60
N GLN A 310 -11.59 1.11 22.56
CA GLN A 310 -10.63 1.90 23.33
C GLN A 310 -10.84 1.78 24.85
N VAL A 311 -12.04 1.49 25.29
CA VAL A 311 -12.32 1.22 26.72
C VAL A 311 -11.47 0.08 27.28
N ASP A 312 -11.08 -0.89 26.43
CA ASP A 312 -10.22 -2.02 26.82
C ASP A 312 -8.71 -1.75 26.62
N GLY A 313 -8.32 -0.64 25.99
CA GLY A 313 -6.93 -0.19 25.83
C GLY A 313 -6.03 -1.10 24.99
N LYS A 314 -6.58 -2.07 24.27
CA LYS A 314 -5.83 -3.16 23.63
C LYS A 314 -5.68 -3.08 22.12
N CYS A 315 -6.47 -2.26 21.44
CA CYS A 315 -6.43 -2.13 19.98
C CYS A 315 -6.00 -0.74 19.56
N ASN A 316 -5.00 -0.65 18.71
CA ASN A 316 -4.61 0.58 18.01
C ASN A 316 -5.19 0.55 16.60
N ILE A 317 -6.39 1.12 16.43
CA ILE A 317 -7.08 1.19 15.14
C ILE A 317 -6.82 2.58 14.55
N VAL A 318 -6.24 2.60 13.34
CA VAL A 318 -5.92 3.81 12.58
C VAL A 318 -6.82 3.85 11.34
N PRO A 319 -7.85 4.69 11.33
CA PRO A 319 -8.74 4.83 10.19
C PRO A 319 -8.15 5.83 9.18
N VAL A 320 -7.98 5.40 7.94
CA VAL A 320 -7.42 6.21 6.85
C VAL A 320 -8.54 6.62 5.90
N ARG A 321 -8.91 7.90 5.91
CA ARG A 321 -9.93 8.48 5.00
C ARG A 321 -9.30 8.81 3.66
N VAL A 322 -9.40 7.88 2.71
CA VAL A 322 -8.71 7.96 1.43
C VAL A 322 -9.10 9.19 0.63
N ASN A 323 -10.40 9.43 0.45
CA ASN A 323 -10.88 10.55 -0.36
C ASN A 323 -10.51 11.91 0.26
N GLN A 324 -10.58 12.03 1.58
CA GLN A 324 -10.18 13.24 2.29
C GLN A 324 -8.68 13.55 2.08
N ILE A 325 -7.82 12.56 2.31
CA ILE A 325 -6.38 12.73 2.14
C ILE A 325 -6.05 13.09 0.69
N LEU A 326 -6.61 12.38 -0.27
CA LEU A 326 -6.38 12.66 -1.69
C LEU A 326 -6.92 14.01 -2.11
N GLY A 327 -8.10 14.40 -1.65
CA GLY A 327 -8.68 15.71 -1.94
C GLY A 327 -7.81 16.85 -1.43
N LYS A 328 -7.33 16.75 -0.19
CA LYS A 328 -6.41 17.74 0.40
C LYS A 328 -5.08 17.80 -0.36
N LEU A 329 -4.49 16.65 -0.70
CA LEU A 329 -3.28 16.60 -1.53
C LEU A 329 -3.49 17.25 -2.90
N MET A 330 -4.62 17.01 -3.56
CA MET A 330 -4.95 17.63 -4.85
C MET A 330 -5.07 19.14 -4.73
N ALA A 331 -5.71 19.64 -3.67
CA ALA A 331 -5.78 21.06 -3.38
C ALA A 331 -4.38 21.67 -3.20
N GLN A 332 -3.53 21.06 -2.35
CA GLN A 332 -2.16 21.52 -2.13
C GLN A 332 -1.32 21.49 -3.42
N PHE A 333 -1.44 20.43 -4.25
CA PHE A 333 -0.69 20.34 -5.51
C PHE A 333 -1.17 21.37 -6.55
N SER A 334 -2.45 21.74 -6.50
CA SER A 334 -2.98 22.79 -7.37
C SER A 334 -2.49 24.17 -6.99
N LEU A 335 -2.19 24.39 -5.71
CA LEU A 335 -1.61 25.64 -5.20
C LEU A 335 -0.09 25.67 -5.37
N MET A 336 0.58 24.56 -5.09
CA MET A 336 2.03 24.39 -5.12
C MET A 336 2.40 23.08 -5.83
N PRO A 337 2.52 23.07 -7.16
CA PRO A 337 2.67 21.85 -7.96
C PRO A 337 3.92 21.01 -7.61
N GLU A 338 4.98 21.64 -7.10
CA GLU A 338 6.21 20.95 -6.69
C GLU A 338 5.97 19.99 -5.50
N LEU A 339 4.94 20.26 -4.69
CA LEU A 339 4.59 19.40 -3.55
C LEU A 339 4.28 17.96 -3.97
N ASN A 340 3.74 17.74 -5.17
CA ASN A 340 3.54 16.39 -5.69
C ASN A 340 4.83 15.56 -5.67
N SER A 341 5.91 16.11 -6.20
CA SER A 341 7.20 15.42 -6.24
C SER A 341 7.86 15.34 -4.85
N ILE A 342 7.70 16.36 -4.02
CA ILE A 342 8.21 16.42 -2.65
C ILE A 342 7.54 15.34 -1.79
N TYR A 343 6.21 15.28 -1.76
CA TYR A 343 5.48 14.25 -1.03
C TYR A 343 5.73 12.84 -1.59
N ASN A 344 5.94 12.72 -2.90
CA ASN A 344 6.31 11.44 -3.50
C ASN A 344 7.62 10.88 -2.94
N GLU A 345 8.57 11.75 -2.57
CA GLU A 345 9.81 11.36 -1.91
C GLU A 345 9.60 11.17 -0.40
N LEU A 346 9.02 12.15 0.30
CA LEU A 346 8.88 12.15 1.75
C LEU A 346 7.97 11.04 2.30
N LEU A 347 6.93 10.66 1.57
CA LEU A 347 6.05 9.56 1.95
C LEU A 347 6.59 8.17 1.58
N SER A 348 7.67 8.08 0.80
CA SER A 348 8.29 6.82 0.45
C SER A 348 9.24 6.34 1.53
N ASN A 349 9.35 5.02 1.72
CA ASN A 349 10.43 4.43 2.53
C ASN A 349 11.81 4.50 1.86
N LYS A 350 11.89 5.13 0.67
CA LYS A 350 13.12 5.32 -0.08
C LYS A 350 13.59 6.77 -0.04
N GLY A 351 14.78 7.01 0.47
CA GLY A 351 15.35 8.37 0.53
C GLY A 351 15.02 9.11 1.82
N ALA A 352 14.92 10.44 1.73
CA ALA A 352 14.51 11.25 2.87
C ALA A 352 13.03 11.01 3.19
N THR A 353 12.75 10.71 4.45
CA THR A 353 11.37 10.46 4.91
C THR A 353 11.18 10.91 6.35
N PHE A 354 9.93 10.98 6.77
CA PHE A 354 9.59 11.31 8.14
C PHE A 354 9.75 10.13 9.09
N TYR A 355 10.26 10.39 10.26
CA TYR A 355 10.40 9.44 11.36
C TYR A 355 9.82 10.01 12.64
N THR A 356 9.43 9.12 13.53
CA THR A 356 8.98 9.45 14.87
C THR A 356 9.80 8.68 15.88
N SER A 357 10.00 9.28 17.05
CA SER A 357 10.64 8.61 18.18
C SER A 357 10.03 9.07 19.49
N PRO A 358 9.76 8.17 20.45
CA PRO A 358 9.34 8.60 21.77
C PRO A 358 10.38 9.53 22.41
N CYS A 359 9.94 10.66 22.94
CA CYS A 359 10.81 11.63 23.59
C CYS A 359 10.29 12.01 24.98
N LYS A 360 11.14 12.64 25.78
CA LYS A 360 10.77 13.18 27.09
C LYS A 360 10.46 14.67 27.05
N GLU A 361 10.90 15.33 25.98
CA GLU A 361 10.66 16.74 25.76
C GLU A 361 9.18 16.95 25.45
N SER A 362 8.56 17.92 26.09
CA SER A 362 7.20 18.39 25.79
C SER A 362 7.22 19.76 25.12
N ASP A 363 8.35 20.44 25.19
CA ASP A 363 8.59 21.73 24.56
C ASP A 363 9.24 21.53 23.19
N GLU A 364 8.50 21.92 22.18
CA GLU A 364 8.90 21.80 20.77
C GLU A 364 10.17 22.60 20.49
N MET A 365 10.26 23.86 20.99
CA MET A 365 11.38 24.72 20.75
C MET A 365 12.67 24.19 21.41
N ALA A 366 12.55 23.69 22.62
CA ALA A 366 13.66 23.01 23.29
C ALA A 366 14.14 21.80 22.50
N TYR A 367 13.20 21.01 21.93
CA TYR A 367 13.54 19.86 21.09
C TYR A 367 14.28 20.29 19.82
N ILE A 368 13.72 21.25 19.05
CA ILE A 368 14.29 21.70 17.78
C ILE A 368 15.68 22.27 18.01
N THR A 369 15.82 23.21 18.96
CA THR A 369 17.11 23.85 19.30
C THR A 369 18.17 22.83 19.68
N LYS A 370 17.83 21.91 20.60
CA LYS A 370 18.75 20.87 21.09
C LYS A 370 19.14 19.88 19.97
N SER A 371 18.21 19.56 19.09
CA SER A 371 18.45 18.66 17.97
C SER A 371 19.38 19.32 16.94
N LEU A 372 19.12 20.55 16.56
CA LEU A 372 19.98 21.33 15.66
C LEU A 372 21.40 21.58 16.25
N ASP A 373 21.51 21.70 17.58
CA ASP A 373 22.82 21.87 18.26
C ASP A 373 23.64 20.56 18.32
N SER A 374 22.99 19.41 18.27
CA SER A 374 23.63 18.12 18.56
C SER A 374 23.72 17.17 17.38
N ASN A 375 22.91 17.31 16.33
CA ASN A 375 22.83 16.36 15.25
C ASN A 375 22.53 17.03 13.90
N SER A 376 23.51 17.03 13.00
CA SER A 376 23.38 17.56 11.64
C SER A 376 22.77 16.56 10.63
N ASN A 377 22.55 15.29 11.01
CA ASN A 377 22.06 14.26 10.08
C ASN A 377 20.54 14.20 10.01
N VAL A 378 19.85 14.87 10.93
CA VAL A 378 18.38 14.90 11.00
C VAL A 378 17.89 16.34 10.99
N ILE A 379 16.73 16.56 10.41
CA ILE A 379 16.04 17.85 10.49
C ILE A 379 14.89 17.67 11.46
N PRO A 380 14.93 18.28 12.65
CA PRO A 380 13.84 18.24 13.60
C PRO A 380 12.65 19.03 13.07
N LEU A 381 11.43 18.57 13.33
CA LEU A 381 10.20 19.18 12.82
C LEU A 381 9.32 19.68 13.98
N THR A 382 8.76 18.77 14.76
CA THR A 382 7.81 19.09 15.82
C THR A 382 7.82 18.05 16.94
N VAL A 383 7.12 18.33 18.04
CA VAL A 383 6.82 17.40 19.12
C VAL A 383 5.33 17.38 19.35
N GLN A 384 4.73 16.18 19.32
CA GLN A 384 3.31 16.00 19.59
C GLN A 384 3.08 14.98 20.69
N SER A 385 1.95 15.08 21.37
CA SER A 385 1.56 14.16 22.45
C SER A 385 0.45 13.23 21.98
N ASP A 386 0.74 11.93 21.85
CA ASP A 386 -0.27 10.90 21.60
C ASP A 386 -0.47 10.04 22.85
N LYS A 387 -1.72 9.96 23.33
CA LYS A 387 -2.14 9.13 24.49
C LYS A 387 -1.26 9.31 25.72
N GLY A 388 -0.79 10.54 25.96
CA GLY A 388 0.06 10.88 27.12
C GLY A 388 1.53 10.47 26.96
N ARG A 389 1.96 10.15 25.75
CA ARG A 389 3.37 9.97 25.38
C ARG A 389 3.77 11.03 24.38
N ASN A 390 4.91 11.64 24.56
CA ASN A 390 5.43 12.61 23.61
C ASN A 390 6.26 11.90 22.54
N PHE A 391 6.04 12.31 21.31
CA PHE A 391 6.78 11.87 20.13
C PHE A 391 7.45 13.05 19.46
N CYS A 392 8.73 12.93 19.16
CA CYS A 392 9.43 13.88 18.32
C CYS A 392 9.42 13.39 16.86
N TYR A 393 9.21 14.34 15.95
CA TYR A 393 9.15 14.11 14.51
C TYR A 393 10.36 14.76 13.86
N TYR A 394 10.93 14.05 12.90
CA TYR A 394 12.13 14.51 12.19
C TYR A 394 12.20 13.91 10.78
N MET A 395 12.89 14.60 9.89
CA MET A 395 13.22 14.10 8.57
C MET A 395 14.65 13.55 8.56
N ALA A 396 14.84 12.33 8.05
CA ALA A 396 16.14 11.66 7.96
C ALA A 396 16.18 10.66 6.80
N LEU A 397 17.38 10.14 6.49
CA LEU A 397 17.55 9.03 5.54
C LEU A 397 17.23 7.68 6.16
N ASN A 398 17.44 7.52 7.47
CA ASN A 398 17.09 6.31 8.21
C ASN A 398 16.93 6.63 9.70
N ASP A 399 16.20 5.77 10.40
CA ASP A 399 15.90 5.90 11.83
C ASP A 399 17.14 6.01 12.72
N LYS A 400 18.23 5.36 12.34
CA LYS A 400 19.50 5.35 13.11
C LYS A 400 20.23 6.69 13.07
N ASP A 401 19.85 7.60 12.19
CA ASP A 401 20.49 8.91 12.07
C ASP A 401 20.20 9.79 13.31
N LEU A 402 19.09 9.57 14.00
CA LEU A 402 18.78 10.28 15.25
C LEU A 402 19.83 10.02 16.35
N ALA A 403 20.39 8.83 16.39
CA ALA A 403 21.41 8.46 17.38
C ALA A 403 22.81 9.01 17.09
N LYS A 404 23.04 9.48 15.87
CA LYS A 404 24.34 10.06 15.48
C LYS A 404 24.45 11.47 16.05
N LYS A 405 25.53 11.75 16.80
CA LYS A 405 25.82 13.08 17.30
C LYS A 405 26.92 13.71 16.46
N SER A 406 26.73 14.95 16.03
CA SER A 406 27.81 15.74 15.48
C SER A 406 28.68 16.27 16.63
N GLY A 407 30.01 16.34 16.41
CA GLY A 407 30.95 16.73 17.47
C GLY A 407 30.97 18.21 17.80
N ASP A 408 30.49 19.07 16.92
CA ASP A 408 30.54 20.52 17.04
C ASP A 408 29.14 21.14 17.02
N ARG A 409 28.97 22.19 17.85
CA ARG A 409 27.73 22.97 17.83
C ARG A 409 27.61 23.70 16.49
N LEU A 410 26.52 23.46 15.79
CA LEU A 410 26.22 24.12 14.52
C LEU A 410 25.91 25.61 14.78
N SER A 411 26.66 26.50 14.17
CA SER A 411 26.36 27.94 14.11
C SER A 411 25.69 28.24 12.76
N GLY A 412 24.51 28.85 12.81
CA GLY A 412 23.84 29.34 11.60
C GLY A 412 24.62 30.48 10.95
N ILE A 413 24.31 30.74 9.70
CA ILE A 413 24.73 31.98 9.01
C ILE A 413 23.71 33.08 9.28
N PRO A 414 24.09 34.36 9.31
CA PRO A 414 23.12 35.45 9.45
C PRO A 414 22.23 35.49 8.19
N ILE A 415 20.94 35.25 8.38
CA ILE A 415 19.90 35.30 7.34
C ILE A 415 18.89 36.37 7.73
N ARG A 416 18.27 37.00 6.75
CA ARG A 416 17.10 37.86 6.95
C ARG A 416 15.97 37.33 6.13
N LEU A 417 14.86 36.99 6.79
CA LEU A 417 13.63 36.55 6.17
C LEU A 417 12.74 37.74 5.87
N ASN A 418 11.97 37.61 4.80
CA ASN A 418 10.91 38.56 4.49
C ASN A 418 9.71 38.24 5.40
N LYS A 419 9.29 39.21 6.20
CA LYS A 419 8.16 39.02 7.11
C LYS A 419 6.80 39.19 6.39
N ASP A 420 6.79 39.92 5.27
CA ASP A 420 5.61 40.20 4.49
C ASP A 420 5.56 39.29 3.25
N PHE A 421 5.40 37.99 3.48
CA PHE A 421 5.20 37.04 2.38
C PHE A 421 3.71 37.04 2.00
N TRP A 422 3.43 37.47 0.77
CA TRP A 422 2.07 37.44 0.20
C TRP A 422 1.95 36.27 -0.76
N LEU A 423 0.86 35.51 -0.63
CA LEU A 423 0.51 34.53 -1.64
C LEU A 423 0.15 35.25 -2.95
N GLU A 424 0.71 34.74 -4.05
CA GLU A 424 0.33 35.18 -5.38
C GLU A 424 -1.11 34.70 -5.67
N LYS A 425 -1.88 35.54 -6.37
CA LYS A 425 -3.22 35.12 -6.84
C LYS A 425 -3.10 33.90 -7.73
N LYS A 426 -3.95 32.92 -7.48
CA LYS A 426 -3.96 31.66 -8.23
C LYS A 426 -5.27 31.48 -8.98
N LYS A 427 -5.16 31.04 -10.24
CA LYS A 427 -6.27 30.62 -11.06
C LYS A 427 -6.21 29.12 -11.27
N ILE A 428 -7.30 28.43 -10.99
CA ILE A 428 -7.39 26.98 -11.15
C ILE A 428 -8.51 26.65 -12.11
N ILE A 429 -8.20 25.83 -13.09
CA ILE A 429 -9.18 25.23 -13.98
C ILE A 429 -9.28 23.76 -13.61
N MET A 430 -10.41 23.33 -13.13
CA MET A 430 -10.66 21.94 -12.78
C MET A 430 -11.48 21.28 -13.88
N LEU A 431 -10.91 20.23 -14.48
CA LEU A 431 -11.53 19.44 -15.54
C LEU A 431 -11.93 18.08 -15.03
N GLY A 432 -13.21 17.74 -15.13
CA GLY A 432 -13.78 16.49 -14.67
C GLY A 432 -14.25 16.53 -13.24
N HIS A 433 -14.94 15.43 -12.84
CA HIS A 433 -15.52 15.26 -11.52
C HIS A 433 -15.24 13.84 -11.01
N ASN A 434 -15.06 13.72 -9.70
CA ASN A 434 -14.91 12.42 -9.03
C ASN A 434 -15.35 12.48 -7.56
N SER A 435 -15.22 11.37 -6.86
CA SER A 435 -15.64 11.24 -5.45
C SER A 435 -14.86 12.14 -4.47
N LYS A 436 -13.77 12.77 -4.90
CA LYS A 436 -12.87 13.60 -4.08
C LYS A 436 -13.15 15.10 -4.21
N CYS A 437 -14.02 15.51 -5.11
CA CYS A 437 -14.25 16.94 -5.41
C CYS A 437 -14.69 17.76 -4.20
N HIS A 438 -15.52 17.19 -3.32
CA HIS A 438 -15.91 17.87 -2.08
C HIS A 438 -14.68 18.16 -1.21
N GLU A 439 -13.85 17.17 -1.00
CA GLU A 439 -12.65 17.28 -0.17
C GLU A 439 -11.58 18.20 -0.79
N ILE A 440 -11.54 18.30 -2.13
CA ILE A 440 -10.69 19.25 -2.84
C ILE A 440 -11.15 20.68 -2.53
N MET A 441 -12.46 20.95 -2.63
CA MET A 441 -13.03 22.26 -2.31
C MET A 441 -12.82 22.64 -0.85
N ASP A 442 -13.03 21.70 0.07
CA ASP A 442 -12.76 21.91 1.49
C ASP A 442 -11.28 22.19 1.76
N GLY A 443 -10.37 21.53 1.05
CA GLY A 443 -8.95 21.82 1.12
C GLY A 443 -8.60 23.24 0.68
N PHE A 444 -9.22 23.75 -0.38
CA PHE A 444 -9.07 25.15 -0.79
C PHE A 444 -9.67 26.12 0.22
N ALA A 445 -10.82 25.79 0.79
CA ALA A 445 -11.46 26.62 1.80
C ALA A 445 -10.61 26.73 3.07
N SER A 446 -10.07 25.61 3.55
CA SER A 446 -9.17 25.57 4.71
C SER A 446 -7.91 26.41 4.47
N PHE A 447 -7.28 26.29 3.30
CA PHE A 447 -6.13 27.09 2.91
C PHE A 447 -6.42 28.60 2.94
N LEU A 448 -7.56 29.03 2.38
CA LEU A 448 -7.96 30.46 2.40
C LEU A 448 -8.29 30.93 3.81
N SER A 449 -8.88 30.10 4.67
CA SER A 449 -9.20 30.42 6.05
C SER A 449 -7.93 30.65 6.87
N GLU A 450 -6.91 29.82 6.72
CA GLU A 450 -5.63 29.95 7.38
C GLU A 450 -4.95 31.27 7.06
N TRP A 451 -5.01 31.72 5.82
CA TRP A 451 -4.46 33.02 5.41
C TRP A 451 -5.32 34.23 5.76
N GLY A 452 -6.38 34.05 6.57
CA GLY A 452 -7.20 35.15 7.09
C GLY A 452 -8.12 35.81 6.08
N TYR A 453 -8.31 35.19 4.89
CA TYR A 453 -9.18 35.74 3.84
C TYR A 453 -10.65 35.38 4.07
N LYS A 454 -11.26 35.99 5.07
CA LYS A 454 -12.70 35.75 5.34
C LYS A 454 -13.64 36.62 4.51
N ASP A 455 -13.20 37.83 4.03
CA ASP A 455 -14.12 38.82 3.42
C ASP A 455 -13.44 39.86 2.50
N SER A 456 -12.39 39.54 1.75
CA SER A 456 -11.77 40.53 0.85
C SER A 456 -12.46 40.55 -0.52
N ASP A 457 -12.67 41.75 -1.08
CA ASP A 457 -13.17 41.98 -2.45
C ASP A 457 -12.21 41.42 -3.53
N GLU A 458 -11.02 40.99 -3.17
CA GLU A 458 -10.03 40.35 -4.05
C GLU A 458 -9.77 38.91 -3.59
N LEU A 459 -10.40 37.94 -4.26
CA LEU A 459 -10.15 36.52 -4.00
C LEU A 459 -8.73 36.16 -4.48
N LEU A 460 -7.92 35.61 -3.57
CA LEU A 460 -6.61 35.03 -3.90
C LEU A 460 -6.74 33.81 -4.83
N LEU A 461 -7.88 33.18 -4.81
CA LEU A 461 -8.13 31.95 -5.54
C LEU A 461 -9.37 32.13 -6.39
N ASN A 462 -9.24 31.85 -7.68
CA ASN A 462 -10.33 31.83 -8.64
C ASN A 462 -10.38 30.48 -9.32
N ILE A 463 -11.49 29.76 -9.17
CA ILE A 463 -11.64 28.40 -9.72
C ILE A 463 -12.77 28.40 -10.77
N VAL A 464 -12.48 27.77 -11.90
CA VAL A 464 -13.47 27.38 -12.90
C VAL A 464 -13.56 25.87 -12.95
N VAL A 465 -14.76 25.34 -12.79
CA VAL A 465 -15.06 23.91 -12.88
C VAL A 465 -15.71 23.61 -14.21
N ILE A 466 -15.16 22.68 -14.96
CA ILE A 466 -15.67 22.24 -16.27
C ILE A 466 -15.93 20.74 -16.19
N ASP A 467 -17.19 20.33 -16.36
CA ASP A 467 -17.59 18.94 -16.35
C ASP A 467 -18.89 18.71 -17.11
N ASP A 468 -19.35 17.46 -17.19
CA ASP A 468 -20.62 17.18 -17.84
C ASP A 468 -21.82 17.79 -17.07
N GLU A 469 -22.89 18.11 -17.80
CA GLU A 469 -24.08 18.76 -17.24
C GLU A 469 -24.72 17.94 -16.10
N LYS A 470 -24.68 16.61 -16.21
CA LYS A 470 -25.30 15.72 -15.19
C LYS A 470 -24.52 15.74 -13.88
N SER A 471 -23.18 15.80 -13.95
CA SER A 471 -22.32 15.91 -12.78
C SER A 471 -22.52 17.26 -12.09
N LEU A 472 -22.56 18.36 -12.83
CA LEU A 472 -22.78 19.70 -12.29
C LEU A 472 -24.17 19.88 -11.67
N GLU A 473 -25.21 19.28 -12.24
CA GLU A 473 -26.56 19.31 -11.64
C GLU A 473 -26.63 18.57 -10.31
N LYS A 474 -25.95 17.40 -10.23
CA LYS A 474 -25.90 16.59 -9.00
C LYS A 474 -25.09 17.26 -7.89
N MET A 475 -24.12 18.09 -8.28
CA MET A 475 -23.09 18.65 -7.40
C MET A 475 -23.25 20.17 -7.21
N ASN A 476 -24.45 20.59 -6.79
CA ASN A 476 -24.73 22.00 -6.48
C ASN A 476 -23.85 22.59 -5.36
N PHE A 477 -23.05 21.76 -4.68
CA PHE A 477 -22.19 22.21 -3.58
C PHE A 477 -21.12 23.21 -4.03
N TYR A 478 -20.70 23.21 -5.30
CA TYR A 478 -19.75 24.22 -5.81
C TYR A 478 -20.19 25.66 -5.55
N LYS A 479 -21.50 25.91 -5.50
CA LYS A 479 -22.07 27.25 -5.23
C LYS A 479 -21.87 27.71 -3.79
N GLU A 480 -21.53 26.82 -2.88
CA GLU A 480 -21.27 27.14 -1.48
C GLU A 480 -19.88 27.78 -1.30
N TYR A 481 -19.01 27.63 -2.29
CA TYR A 481 -17.65 28.13 -2.25
C TYR A 481 -17.49 29.43 -3.05
N PRO A 482 -17.22 30.58 -2.41
CA PRO A 482 -17.16 31.90 -3.06
C PRO A 482 -16.03 32.02 -4.08
N PHE A 483 -14.98 31.20 -3.96
CA PHE A 483 -13.85 31.16 -4.90
C PHE A 483 -14.14 30.37 -6.18
N VAL A 484 -15.23 29.64 -6.26
CA VAL A 484 -15.69 29.02 -7.51
C VAL A 484 -16.49 30.05 -8.29
N ILE A 485 -15.81 30.75 -9.18
CA ILE A 485 -16.38 31.88 -9.93
C ILE A 485 -17.27 31.44 -11.11
N LYS A 486 -17.06 30.24 -11.63
CA LYS A 486 -17.78 29.73 -12.82
C LYS A 486 -17.85 28.21 -12.81
N THR A 487 -19.00 27.67 -13.15
CA THR A 487 -19.19 26.26 -13.51
C THR A 487 -19.62 26.16 -14.96
N VAL A 488 -18.98 25.32 -15.76
CA VAL A 488 -19.24 25.17 -17.18
C VAL A 488 -19.62 23.73 -17.46
N ALA A 489 -20.83 23.53 -18.02
CA ALA A 489 -21.25 22.23 -18.51
C ALA A 489 -20.69 22.02 -19.92
N ALA A 490 -19.85 21.01 -20.10
CA ALA A 490 -19.27 20.65 -21.38
C ALA A 490 -19.20 19.13 -21.48
N GLU A 491 -19.69 18.56 -22.57
CA GLU A 491 -19.45 17.15 -22.83
C GLU A 491 -17.95 16.92 -23.11
N LEU A 492 -17.43 15.75 -22.74
CA LEU A 492 -16.01 15.34 -22.88
C LEU A 492 -15.43 15.57 -24.28
N PHE A 493 -16.26 15.77 -25.30
CA PHE A 493 -15.87 15.98 -26.70
C PHE A 493 -16.12 17.38 -27.23
N GLU A 494 -16.62 18.31 -26.41
CA GLU A 494 -16.82 19.71 -26.79
C GLU A 494 -15.53 20.53 -26.59
N LYS A 495 -14.52 20.21 -27.39
CA LYS A 495 -13.20 20.85 -27.36
C LYS A 495 -13.29 22.37 -27.36
N ASP A 496 -14.16 22.96 -28.17
CA ASP A 496 -14.24 24.39 -28.36
C ASP A 496 -14.66 25.12 -27.07
N LEU A 497 -15.63 24.56 -26.32
CA LEU A 497 -16.08 25.13 -25.06
C LEU A 497 -15.02 25.08 -23.96
N ILE A 498 -14.29 23.95 -23.90
CA ILE A 498 -13.15 23.79 -22.99
C ILE A 498 -12.05 24.78 -23.38
N CYS A 499 -11.74 24.89 -24.66
CA CYS A 499 -10.75 25.84 -25.20
C CYS A 499 -11.10 27.28 -24.84
N ASP A 500 -12.35 27.69 -25.06
CA ASP A 500 -12.82 29.06 -24.77
C ASP A 500 -12.71 29.38 -23.28
N SER A 501 -13.08 28.45 -22.40
CA SER A 501 -12.98 28.62 -20.95
C SER A 501 -11.54 28.72 -20.46
N ILE A 502 -10.63 27.89 -21.00
CA ILE A 502 -9.20 27.97 -20.72
C ILE A 502 -8.60 29.27 -21.27
N ASN A 503 -8.96 29.68 -22.50
CA ASN A 503 -8.50 30.91 -23.10
C ASN A 503 -8.90 32.14 -22.31
N GLU A 504 -10.16 32.22 -21.86
CA GLU A 504 -10.66 33.30 -21.00
C GLU A 504 -9.80 33.48 -19.74
N PHE A 505 -9.37 32.36 -19.13
CA PHE A 505 -8.52 32.40 -17.94
C PHE A 505 -7.06 32.76 -18.22
N LEU A 506 -6.52 32.32 -19.38
CA LEU A 506 -5.13 32.57 -19.77
C LEU A 506 -4.91 33.97 -20.35
N GLU A 507 -5.96 34.67 -20.81
CA GLU A 507 -5.85 36.03 -21.36
C GLU A 507 -5.59 37.13 -20.32
N LEU A 508 -5.77 36.84 -19.06
CA LEU A 508 -5.58 37.76 -17.94
C LEU A 508 -4.14 37.85 -17.39
N ASN A 509 -3.22 37.73 -18.16
CA ASN A 509 -1.77 38.00 -18.36
C ASN A 509 -0.75 38.03 -17.22
N ASP A 510 -1.04 37.94 -15.92
CA ASP A 510 0.01 38.10 -14.90
C ASP A 510 -0.03 37.06 -13.74
N GLU A 511 -0.83 36.01 -13.85
CA GLU A 511 -1.02 35.04 -12.76
C GLU A 511 -0.69 33.62 -13.22
N ASP A 512 -0.05 32.83 -12.35
CA ASP A 512 0.18 31.41 -12.59
C ASP A 512 -1.17 30.67 -12.64
N VAL A 513 -1.38 29.88 -13.68
CA VAL A 513 -2.61 29.09 -13.89
C VAL A 513 -2.31 27.62 -13.66
N SER A 514 -3.09 26.99 -12.79
CA SER A 514 -3.06 25.53 -12.61
C SER A 514 -4.24 24.88 -13.29
N VAL A 515 -3.99 23.86 -14.10
CA VAL A 515 -5.02 23.03 -14.73
C VAL A 515 -5.03 21.68 -14.06
N LEU A 516 -6.04 21.41 -13.23
CA LEU A 516 -6.25 20.15 -12.54
C LEU A 516 -7.17 19.25 -13.36
N ILE A 517 -6.65 18.14 -13.85
CA ILE A 517 -7.40 17.17 -14.64
C ILE A 517 -7.66 15.94 -13.76
N LEU A 518 -8.92 15.66 -13.47
CA LEU A 518 -9.33 14.57 -12.60
C LEU A 518 -9.67 13.30 -13.40
N SER A 519 -9.37 12.16 -12.82
CA SER A 519 -9.88 10.86 -13.27
C SER A 519 -11.29 10.64 -12.73
N ASP A 520 -12.18 10.10 -13.53
CA ASP A 520 -13.54 9.75 -13.10
C ASP A 520 -13.55 8.39 -12.41
N ASP A 521 -13.56 8.38 -11.08
CA ASP A 521 -13.62 7.16 -10.27
C ASP A 521 -15.06 6.63 -10.05
N LEU A 522 -16.04 7.25 -10.67
CA LEU A 522 -17.45 6.86 -10.64
C LEU A 522 -17.86 5.96 -11.81
N VAL A 523 -16.94 5.74 -12.76
CA VAL A 523 -17.09 4.84 -13.92
C VAL A 523 -16.37 3.50 -13.71
N PRO A 524 -16.60 2.51 -14.58
CA PRO A 524 -15.86 1.24 -14.57
C PRO A 524 -14.33 1.40 -14.59
N GLU A 525 -13.62 0.48 -13.91
CA GLU A 525 -12.17 0.53 -13.71
C GLU A 525 -11.37 0.69 -15.02
N ASP A 526 -11.81 0.05 -16.10
CA ASP A 526 -11.20 0.13 -17.44
C ASP A 526 -11.45 1.46 -18.16
N GLU A 527 -12.36 2.31 -17.66
CA GLU A 527 -12.71 3.61 -18.23
C GLU A 527 -12.24 4.80 -17.38
N ILE A 528 -11.79 4.57 -16.13
CA ILE A 528 -11.48 5.61 -15.14
C ILE A 528 -10.57 6.72 -15.68
N ASP A 529 -9.48 6.36 -16.36
CA ASP A 529 -8.50 7.32 -16.84
C ASP A 529 -8.80 7.84 -18.26
N ALA A 530 -9.83 7.31 -18.94
CA ALA A 530 -10.09 7.65 -20.35
C ALA A 530 -10.49 9.12 -20.54
N GLY A 531 -11.36 9.64 -19.69
CA GLY A 531 -11.77 11.05 -19.71
C GLY A 531 -10.62 12.00 -19.41
N MET A 532 -9.78 11.63 -18.45
CA MET A 532 -8.56 12.37 -18.12
C MET A 532 -7.64 12.47 -19.33
N PHE A 533 -7.39 11.37 -20.07
CA PHE A 533 -6.57 11.40 -21.28
C PHE A 533 -7.12 12.33 -22.34
N ALA A 534 -8.44 12.33 -22.58
CA ALA A 534 -9.05 13.21 -23.55
C ALA A 534 -8.85 14.68 -23.15
N ASN A 535 -9.13 15.04 -21.92
CA ASN A 535 -8.92 16.40 -21.38
C ASN A 535 -7.44 16.81 -21.46
N LEU A 536 -6.52 15.89 -21.16
CA LEU A 536 -5.08 16.15 -21.25
C LEU A 536 -4.65 16.50 -22.68
N VAL A 537 -5.15 15.75 -23.66
CA VAL A 537 -4.84 16.04 -25.09
C VAL A 537 -5.36 17.41 -25.48
N TYR A 538 -6.57 17.79 -25.07
CA TYR A 538 -7.14 19.12 -25.38
C TYR A 538 -6.33 20.24 -24.73
N VAL A 539 -5.94 20.10 -23.46
CA VAL A 539 -5.10 21.09 -22.77
C VAL A 539 -3.75 21.25 -23.47
N GLN A 540 -3.13 20.16 -23.89
CA GLN A 540 -1.85 20.20 -24.62
C GLN A 540 -1.99 20.85 -26.01
N ASP A 541 -3.09 20.61 -26.72
CA ASP A 541 -3.38 21.25 -28.00
C ASP A 541 -3.53 22.76 -27.80
N ILE A 542 -4.23 23.22 -26.76
CA ILE A 542 -4.41 24.65 -26.49
C ILE A 542 -3.06 25.31 -26.16
N ILE A 543 -2.24 24.66 -25.32
CA ILE A 543 -0.89 25.17 -25.00
C ILE A 543 -0.03 25.29 -26.26
N ARG A 544 -0.07 24.28 -27.12
CA ARG A 544 0.66 24.30 -28.39
C ARG A 544 0.18 25.43 -29.30
N ASP A 545 -1.13 25.60 -29.50
CA ASP A 545 -1.71 26.64 -30.32
C ASP A 545 -1.30 28.05 -29.82
N LYS A 546 -1.22 28.23 -28.47
CA LYS A 546 -0.72 29.48 -27.88
C LYS A 546 0.76 29.73 -28.15
N VAL A 547 1.61 28.72 -28.06
CA VAL A 547 3.03 28.81 -28.38
C VAL A 547 3.23 29.12 -29.88
N GLU A 548 2.44 28.52 -30.77
CA GLU A 548 2.49 28.80 -32.20
C GLU A 548 2.04 30.24 -32.53
N ALA A 549 1.01 30.72 -31.79
CA ALA A 549 0.53 32.11 -31.99
C ALA A 549 1.49 33.15 -31.38
N ASN A 550 2.15 32.83 -30.29
CA ASN A 550 3.11 33.69 -29.59
C ASN A 550 4.33 32.89 -29.15
N PRO A 551 5.45 32.90 -29.89
CA PRO A 551 6.67 32.17 -29.51
C PRO A 551 7.32 32.62 -28.21
N GLU A 552 6.98 33.79 -27.69
CA GLU A 552 7.45 34.32 -26.39
C GLU A 552 6.54 33.89 -25.22
N PHE A 553 5.49 33.12 -25.50
CA PHE A 553 4.59 32.63 -24.43
C PHE A 553 5.34 31.73 -23.47
N ASP A 554 5.29 32.08 -22.19
CA ASP A 554 5.91 31.26 -21.13
C ASP A 554 5.02 30.05 -20.81
N VAL A 555 5.37 28.90 -21.33
CA VAL A 555 4.71 27.62 -21.02
C VAL A 555 4.81 27.30 -19.52
N GLY A 556 5.83 27.83 -18.84
CA GLY A 556 6.03 27.64 -17.39
C GLY A 556 4.98 28.32 -16.51
N SER A 557 4.21 29.28 -17.09
CA SER A 557 3.08 29.93 -16.39
C SER A 557 1.84 29.03 -16.27
N ILE A 558 1.83 27.86 -16.95
CA ILE A 558 0.72 26.89 -16.87
C ILE A 558 1.22 25.60 -16.24
N ASP A 559 0.71 25.31 -15.05
CA ASP A 559 0.96 24.04 -14.35
C ASP A 559 -0.17 23.05 -14.64
N VAL A 560 0.14 21.97 -15.36
CA VAL A 560 -0.81 20.88 -15.62
C VAL A 560 -0.60 19.77 -14.61
N ILE A 561 -1.64 19.47 -13.85
CA ILE A 561 -1.68 18.42 -12.84
C ILE A 561 -2.70 17.39 -13.31
N ALA A 562 -2.25 16.18 -13.62
CA ALA A 562 -3.12 15.10 -14.08
C ALA A 562 -3.20 14.00 -13.01
N GLU A 563 -4.41 13.70 -12.57
CA GLU A 563 -4.66 12.55 -11.71
C GLU A 563 -4.79 11.28 -12.54
N ILE A 564 -4.11 10.20 -12.13
CA ILE A 564 -4.29 8.85 -12.65
C ILE A 564 -4.52 7.87 -11.52
N ASN A 565 -5.40 6.91 -11.75
CA ASN A 565 -5.65 5.82 -10.80
C ASN A 565 -4.80 4.59 -11.09
N ASP A 566 -4.62 4.19 -12.37
CA ASP A 566 -3.76 3.06 -12.73
C ASP A 566 -2.30 3.54 -12.94
N PRO A 567 -1.35 3.10 -12.09
CA PRO A 567 0.07 3.44 -12.23
C PRO A 567 0.70 3.07 -13.59
N LYS A 568 0.10 2.15 -14.34
CA LYS A 568 0.58 1.76 -15.68
C LYS A 568 0.46 2.90 -16.69
N HIS A 569 -0.47 3.81 -16.49
CA HIS A 569 -0.69 4.95 -17.37
C HIS A 569 0.32 6.08 -17.17
N HIS A 570 1.15 6.03 -16.11
CA HIS A 570 2.13 7.07 -15.80
C HIS A 570 3.08 7.39 -16.96
N ASP A 571 3.62 6.36 -17.63
CA ASP A 571 4.58 6.57 -18.71
C ASP A 571 3.91 7.22 -19.94
N VAL A 572 2.64 6.90 -20.18
CA VAL A 572 1.84 7.51 -21.24
C VAL A 572 1.62 9.00 -20.94
N VAL A 573 1.13 9.34 -19.76
CA VAL A 573 0.88 10.74 -19.34
C VAL A 573 2.19 11.54 -19.36
N SER A 574 3.28 10.98 -18.86
CA SER A 574 4.59 11.63 -18.85
C SER A 574 5.13 11.92 -20.26
N SER A 575 4.72 11.14 -21.29
CA SER A 575 5.10 11.39 -22.69
C SER A 575 4.47 12.67 -23.27
N TYR A 576 3.39 13.15 -22.68
CA TYR A 576 2.74 14.42 -23.00
C TYR A 576 3.36 15.64 -22.29
N SER A 577 4.58 15.52 -21.78
CA SER A 577 5.29 16.60 -21.09
C SER A 577 4.59 17.13 -19.84
N VAL A 578 3.71 16.36 -19.22
CA VAL A 578 3.10 16.69 -17.93
C VAL A 578 4.13 16.43 -16.85
N LYS A 579 4.50 17.48 -16.12
CA LYS A 579 5.49 17.38 -15.02
C LYS A 579 4.87 16.82 -13.74
N ASN A 580 3.60 17.15 -13.50
CA ASN A 580 2.92 16.84 -12.25
C ASN A 580 1.82 15.78 -12.47
N VAL A 581 2.23 14.51 -12.49
CA VAL A 581 1.31 13.37 -12.54
C VAL A 581 1.06 12.86 -11.13
N VAL A 582 -0.18 12.89 -10.69
CA VAL A 582 -0.61 12.43 -9.37
C VAL A 582 -1.17 11.01 -9.50
N ILE A 583 -0.44 10.05 -8.95
CA ILE A 583 -0.90 8.66 -8.89
C ILE A 583 -1.59 8.47 -7.53
N SER A 584 -2.90 8.67 -7.50
CA SER A 584 -3.71 8.68 -6.27
C SER A 584 -3.48 7.44 -5.40
N ASN A 585 -3.53 6.27 -5.97
CA ASN A 585 -3.33 5.01 -5.25
C ASN A 585 -1.93 4.88 -4.63
N ARG A 586 -0.91 5.49 -5.23
CA ARG A 586 0.47 5.43 -4.74
C ARG A 586 0.67 6.23 -3.46
N PHE A 587 0.07 7.41 -3.35
CA PHE A 587 0.19 8.25 -2.14
C PHE A 587 -0.39 7.54 -0.93
N ILE A 588 -1.61 7.06 -1.06
CA ILE A 588 -2.30 6.32 0.02
C ILE A 588 -1.54 5.05 0.40
N SER A 589 -1.04 4.29 -0.58
CA SER A 589 -0.26 3.08 -0.32
C SER A 589 1.02 3.35 0.46
N LYS A 590 1.75 4.42 0.13
CA LYS A 590 2.94 4.84 0.86
C LYS A 590 2.61 5.26 2.29
N MET A 591 1.56 6.06 2.49
CA MET A 591 1.11 6.45 3.83
C MET A 591 0.73 5.23 4.67
N ILE A 592 -0.09 4.32 4.14
CA ILE A 592 -0.48 3.07 4.82
C ILE A 592 0.76 2.26 5.21
N THR A 593 1.75 2.16 4.33
CA THR A 593 2.99 1.45 4.62
C THR A 593 3.74 2.09 5.79
N GLN A 594 3.89 3.41 5.79
CA GLN A 594 4.58 4.12 6.88
C GLN A 594 3.80 4.08 8.20
N ILE A 595 2.48 4.22 8.16
CA ILE A 595 1.61 4.06 9.34
C ILE A 595 1.76 2.64 9.93
N GLY A 596 1.88 1.64 9.06
CA GLY A 596 2.11 0.25 9.48
C GLY A 596 3.48 0.00 10.10
N GLU A 597 4.46 0.85 9.84
CA GLU A 597 5.84 0.70 10.31
C GLU A 597 6.18 1.61 11.50
N LYS A 598 5.64 2.83 11.54
CA LYS A 598 6.03 3.89 12.48
C LYS A 598 4.88 4.25 13.44
N ASP A 599 5.19 4.36 14.74
CA ASP A 599 4.21 4.80 15.74
C ASP A 599 3.89 6.29 15.57
N ALA A 600 2.64 6.67 15.86
CA ALA A 600 2.14 8.06 15.87
C ALA A 600 2.39 8.89 14.57
N ILE A 601 2.84 8.28 13.47
CA ILE A 601 3.12 9.02 12.22
C ILE A 601 1.84 9.52 11.54
N PHE A 602 0.71 8.87 11.81
CA PHE A 602 -0.56 9.21 11.18
C PHE A 602 -1.06 10.59 11.60
N ASP A 603 -0.96 10.92 12.88
CA ASP A 603 -1.39 12.22 13.42
C ASP A 603 -0.57 13.35 12.77
N PHE A 604 0.75 13.15 12.64
CA PHE A 604 1.61 14.09 11.92
C PHE A 604 1.23 14.24 10.44
N TYR A 605 0.82 13.16 9.77
CA TYR A 605 0.33 13.27 8.38
C TYR A 605 -0.98 14.02 8.28
N GLN A 606 -1.87 13.87 9.26
CA GLN A 606 -3.08 14.66 9.30
C GLN A 606 -2.74 16.16 9.41
N ASP A 607 -1.86 16.53 10.32
CA ASP A 607 -1.49 17.93 10.53
C ASP A 607 -0.86 18.59 9.27
N ILE A 608 0.10 17.93 8.61
CA ILE A 608 0.73 18.50 7.41
C ILE A 608 -0.18 18.56 6.17
N LEU A 609 -1.30 17.85 6.20
CA LEU A 609 -2.27 17.84 5.11
C LEU A 609 -3.50 18.70 5.40
N GLU A 610 -3.73 19.04 6.65
CA GLU A 610 -4.85 19.87 7.09
C GLU A 610 -4.36 21.29 7.30
N TYR A 611 -4.83 22.21 6.48
CA TYR A 611 -4.78 23.63 6.79
C TYR A 611 -5.90 23.87 7.83
N ASP A 612 -5.59 23.74 9.11
CA ASP A 612 -6.58 23.78 10.16
C ASP A 612 -6.46 25.10 10.93
N ASP A 613 -7.46 25.96 10.76
CA ASP A 613 -7.74 27.08 11.65
C ASP A 613 -8.59 26.55 12.81
N ASP A 614 -8.03 25.65 13.62
CA ASP A 614 -8.66 25.24 14.86
C ASP A 614 -8.64 26.44 15.84
N GLY A 615 -9.56 27.39 15.60
CA GLY A 615 -9.80 28.57 16.41
C GLY A 615 -10.13 28.31 17.88
N GLY A 616 -9.66 27.17 18.42
CA GLY A 616 -9.93 26.71 19.77
C GLY A 616 -8.73 26.59 20.70
N ASP A 617 -7.62 26.08 20.27
CA ASP A 617 -6.53 25.68 21.15
C ASP A 617 -5.17 26.40 20.94
N GLY A 618 -5.07 27.34 19.99
CA GLY A 618 -3.92 28.25 19.87
C GLY A 618 -2.62 27.63 19.36
N TYR A 619 -2.68 26.47 18.75
CA TYR A 619 -1.55 25.89 18.03
C TYR A 619 -1.86 25.93 16.54
N ASP A 620 -1.19 26.82 15.81
CA ASP A 620 -1.22 26.80 14.35
C ASP A 620 -0.56 25.52 13.86
N SER A 621 -1.24 24.79 12.97
CA SER A 621 -0.66 23.63 12.28
C SER A 621 0.58 24.07 11.48
N LYS A 622 1.46 23.14 11.21
CA LYS A 622 2.66 23.40 10.40
C LYS A 622 2.61 22.53 9.16
N GLU A 623 2.69 23.17 8.02
CA GLU A 623 2.63 22.52 6.71
C GLU A 623 3.95 22.68 5.96
N ILE A 624 3.99 22.05 4.79
CA ILE A 624 5.11 22.18 3.86
C ILE A 624 4.75 23.19 2.79
N TYR A 625 5.51 24.28 2.73
CA TYR A 625 5.40 25.32 1.73
C TYR A 625 6.55 25.29 0.75
N VAL A 626 6.29 25.69 -0.49
CA VAL A 626 7.31 25.92 -1.52
C VAL A 626 7.31 27.40 -1.87
N LYS A 627 8.31 28.13 -1.32
CA LYS A 627 8.39 29.59 -1.43
C LYS A 627 9.49 30.00 -2.42
N LYS A 628 9.25 30.97 -3.29
CA LYS A 628 10.29 31.51 -4.19
C LYS A 628 11.42 32.12 -3.35
N ALA A 629 12.67 31.78 -3.62
CA ALA A 629 13.81 32.21 -2.80
C ALA A 629 13.94 33.75 -2.72
N LYS A 630 13.66 34.45 -3.82
CA LYS A 630 13.70 35.94 -3.87
C LYS A 630 12.66 36.60 -2.94
N ASP A 631 11.52 35.90 -2.67
CA ASP A 631 10.42 36.43 -1.88
C ASP A 631 10.53 35.96 -0.41
N PHE A 632 11.14 34.82 -0.17
CA PHE A 632 11.37 34.28 1.18
C PHE A 632 12.54 34.96 1.90
N PHE A 633 13.64 35.25 1.19
CA PHE A 633 14.79 35.91 1.76
C PHE A 633 14.76 37.41 1.45
N ALA A 634 14.89 38.27 2.48
CA ALA A 634 15.08 39.73 2.28
C ALA A 634 16.42 40.06 1.59
N GLY A 635 17.30 39.09 1.46
CA GLY A 635 18.52 39.08 0.69
C GLY A 635 19.06 37.67 0.65
N LEU A 636 19.44 37.19 -0.55
CA LEU A 636 19.88 35.81 -0.72
C LEU A 636 21.02 35.43 0.22
N PRO A 637 20.98 34.26 0.85
CA PRO A 637 22.04 33.79 1.73
C PRO A 637 23.35 33.58 0.95
N ALA A 638 24.49 33.80 1.63
CA ALA A 638 25.77 33.40 1.07
C ALA A 638 25.85 31.88 0.89
N GLU A 639 26.67 31.43 -0.06
CA GLU A 639 26.93 30.01 -0.24
C GLU A 639 27.41 29.39 1.08
N CYS A 640 26.75 28.36 1.54
CA CYS A 640 27.02 27.68 2.80
C CYS A 640 26.61 26.21 2.75
N THR A 641 26.94 25.45 3.78
CA THR A 641 26.42 24.07 3.91
C THR A 641 24.93 24.09 4.29
N ALA A 642 24.19 23.08 3.87
CA ALA A 642 22.74 23.00 4.09
C ALA A 642 22.37 23.05 5.58
N ASP A 643 23.17 22.45 6.48
CA ASP A 643 22.98 22.50 7.92
C ASP A 643 23.07 23.93 8.48
N LYS A 644 23.98 24.75 7.95
CA LYS A 644 24.10 26.17 8.33
C LYS A 644 22.94 27.01 7.81
N LEU A 645 22.43 26.68 6.63
CA LEU A 645 21.24 27.29 6.05
C LEU A 645 20.01 27.00 6.91
N ILE A 646 19.79 25.73 7.25
CA ILE A 646 18.68 25.29 8.11
C ILE A 646 18.71 26.02 9.44
N ARG A 647 19.90 26.03 10.10
CA ARG A 647 20.07 26.71 11.38
C ARG A 647 19.86 28.21 11.26
N GLY A 648 20.40 28.86 10.24
CA GLY A 648 20.26 30.30 10.03
C GLY A 648 18.84 30.74 9.78
N VAL A 649 18.04 29.93 9.05
CA VAL A 649 16.62 30.21 8.85
C VAL A 649 15.84 30.03 10.16
N PHE A 650 16.08 28.96 10.90
CA PHE A 650 15.45 28.74 12.19
C PHE A 650 15.79 29.91 13.17
N ASP A 651 17.06 30.27 13.33
CA ASP A 651 17.47 31.37 14.23
C ASP A 651 16.89 32.72 13.80
N SER A 652 16.55 32.90 12.51
CA SER A 652 15.96 34.14 11.98
C SER A 652 14.44 34.19 12.12
N SER A 653 13.79 33.02 12.21
CA SER A 653 12.35 32.89 12.39
C SER A 653 11.93 32.77 13.86
N TYR A 654 12.82 32.29 14.72
CA TYR A 654 12.56 32.09 16.14
C TYR A 654 12.92 33.32 16.97
N ASP A 655 11.96 33.88 17.72
CA ASP A 655 12.16 34.94 18.67
C ASP A 655 11.86 34.43 20.10
N PRO A 656 12.88 34.25 20.97
CA PRO A 656 12.66 33.71 22.31
C PRO A 656 11.82 34.61 23.21
N ASP A 657 11.68 35.90 22.87
CA ASP A 657 10.90 36.88 23.64
C ASP A 657 9.42 36.89 23.20
N GLU A 658 9.05 36.24 22.10
CA GLU A 658 7.69 36.15 21.61
C GLU A 658 6.93 34.94 22.20
N PRO A 659 5.66 35.07 22.59
CA PRO A 659 4.85 33.92 23.05
C PRO A 659 4.81 32.80 22.02
N ALA A 660 4.83 31.56 22.47
CA ALA A 660 4.83 30.37 21.58
C ALA A 660 3.67 30.37 20.54
N GLU A 661 2.51 30.92 20.93
CA GLU A 661 1.31 31.06 20.09
C GLU A 661 1.48 32.07 18.92
N LYS A 662 2.51 32.88 18.95
CA LYS A 662 2.80 33.90 17.92
C LYS A 662 4.09 33.64 17.16
N GLN A 663 4.76 32.55 17.47
CA GLN A 663 6.02 32.16 16.82
C GLN A 663 5.76 31.68 15.41
N ASN A 664 6.30 32.36 14.42
CA ASN A 664 6.30 31.88 13.03
C ASN A 664 7.61 31.19 12.72
N ILE A 665 7.69 29.88 12.97
CA ILE A 665 8.92 29.12 12.85
C ILE A 665 9.01 28.50 11.47
N SER A 666 10.18 28.65 10.87
CA SER A 666 10.48 28.09 9.56
C SER A 666 11.69 27.16 9.62
N ILE A 667 11.53 25.94 9.12
CA ILE A 667 12.57 24.93 9.03
C ILE A 667 12.74 24.54 7.56
N VAL A 668 13.92 24.76 6.99
CA VAL A 668 14.19 24.41 5.60
C VAL A 668 14.38 22.91 5.47
N LEU A 669 13.58 22.27 4.62
CA LEU A 669 13.68 20.85 4.28
C LEU A 669 14.55 20.61 3.04
N GLY A 670 14.62 21.58 2.13
CA GLY A 670 15.31 21.42 0.86
C GLY A 670 15.17 22.62 -0.07
N ILE A 671 15.60 22.42 -1.31
CA ILE A 671 15.51 23.41 -2.38
C ILE A 671 15.05 22.74 -3.67
N VAL A 672 14.21 23.44 -4.41
CA VAL A 672 13.86 23.11 -5.80
C VAL A 672 14.67 24.05 -6.70
N LYS A 673 15.49 23.48 -7.55
CA LYS A 673 16.26 24.23 -8.55
C LYS A 673 15.40 24.67 -9.73
N GLN A 674 15.86 25.67 -10.49
CA GLN A 674 15.15 26.16 -11.69
C GLN A 674 14.85 25.07 -12.72
N ASP A 675 15.70 24.04 -12.82
CA ASP A 675 15.50 22.87 -13.70
C ASP A 675 14.47 21.86 -13.16
N GLY A 676 13.83 22.14 -12.01
CA GLY A 676 12.86 21.28 -11.35
C GLY A 676 13.50 20.18 -10.48
N ASN A 677 14.82 20.14 -10.35
CA ASN A 677 15.48 19.17 -9.47
C ASN A 677 15.25 19.51 -8.00
N ILE A 678 14.71 18.54 -7.25
CA ILE A 678 14.47 18.64 -5.82
C ILE A 678 15.68 18.10 -5.06
N CYS A 679 16.18 18.85 -4.11
CA CYS A 679 17.23 18.46 -3.22
C CYS A 679 16.74 18.58 -1.77
N LEU A 680 16.32 17.46 -1.17
CA LEU A 680 15.96 17.39 0.25
C LEU A 680 17.23 17.22 1.10
N PHE A 681 17.33 17.99 2.18
CA PHE A 681 18.50 18.01 3.05
C PHE A 681 18.37 16.94 4.14
N SER A 682 19.05 15.81 3.99
CA SER A 682 19.03 14.74 5.01
C SER A 682 20.30 13.90 4.98
N GLY A 683 20.73 13.40 6.13
CA GLY A 683 21.95 12.61 6.26
C GLY A 683 23.19 13.34 5.73
N ASP A 684 23.99 12.70 4.90
CA ASP A 684 25.21 13.31 4.33
C ASP A 684 24.95 14.54 3.43
N GLN A 685 23.70 14.74 3.00
CA GLN A 685 23.31 15.89 2.17
C GLN A 685 23.27 17.20 2.96
N THR A 686 23.14 17.16 4.27
CA THR A 686 23.22 18.36 5.12
C THR A 686 24.60 19.03 5.08
N ALA A 687 25.65 18.30 4.78
CA ALA A 687 27.01 18.81 4.65
C ALA A 687 27.35 19.35 3.26
N ILE A 688 26.45 19.27 2.29
CA ILE A 688 26.66 19.76 0.92
C ILE A 688 26.63 21.29 0.90
N ASN A 689 27.55 21.92 0.16
CA ASN A 689 27.47 23.34 -0.12
C ASN A 689 26.27 23.65 -1.01
N VAL A 690 25.50 24.62 -0.54
CA VAL A 690 24.29 25.09 -1.19
C VAL A 690 24.47 26.55 -1.57
N LYS A 691 24.24 26.85 -2.84
CA LYS A 691 24.12 28.21 -3.34
C LYS A 691 22.66 28.39 -3.75
N VAL A 692 21.97 29.31 -3.11
CA VAL A 692 20.59 29.67 -3.42
C VAL A 692 20.57 30.77 -4.48
N GLU A 693 19.84 30.55 -5.55
CA GLU A 693 19.68 31.52 -6.65
C GLU A 693 18.27 32.15 -6.57
N PRO A 694 18.08 33.36 -7.16
CA PRO A 694 16.78 34.06 -7.11
C PRO A 694 15.62 33.26 -7.70
N THR A 695 15.93 32.38 -8.67
CA THR A 695 14.98 31.55 -9.41
C THR A 695 14.68 30.22 -8.69
N ASP A 696 15.46 29.87 -7.65
CA ASP A 696 15.23 28.66 -6.87
C ASP A 696 13.96 28.83 -5.99
N LYS A 697 13.38 27.70 -5.59
CA LYS A 697 12.33 27.67 -4.57
C LYS A 697 12.83 26.94 -3.32
N VAL A 698 12.43 27.41 -2.15
CA VAL A 698 12.81 26.84 -0.85
C VAL A 698 11.65 26.02 -0.32
N ILE A 699 11.94 24.80 0.08
CA ILE A 699 10.96 23.89 0.72
C ILE A 699 11.06 24.14 2.21
N VAL A 700 9.98 24.62 2.80
CA VAL A 700 9.94 25.06 4.21
C VAL A 700 8.81 24.35 4.94
N PHE A 701 9.11 23.86 6.13
CA PHE A 701 8.11 23.43 7.11
C PHE A 701 7.86 24.60 8.07
N SER A 702 6.65 25.14 8.08
CA SER A 702 6.36 26.42 8.75
C SER A 702 4.88 26.52 9.11
N ASN A 703 4.57 27.40 10.03
CA ASN A 703 3.20 27.76 10.37
C ASN A 703 2.57 28.69 9.30
N HIS A 704 3.34 29.38 8.51
CA HIS A 704 2.86 30.23 7.38
C HIS A 704 3.99 30.51 6.39
#